data_16f0619b2b848ce7ef10061e94145c06
#
_entry.id   16f0619b2b848ce7ef10061e94145c06
#
_cell.length_a   1.000
_cell.length_b   1.000
_cell.length_c   1.000
_cell.angle_alpha   90.00
_cell.angle_beta   90.00
_cell.angle_gamma   90.00
#
_symmetry.space_group_name_H-M   'P 1'
#
loop_
_entity.id
_entity.type
_entity.pdbx_description
1 polymer ?
#
loop_
_entity_poly.entity_id
_entity_poly.type
_entity_poly.pdbx_seq_one_letter_code
_entity_poly.pdbx_strand_id
1 'polypeptide(L)'
;MKLPSVILICLCSMQVYSQSRITGMIKDGKEGLAFATVVLFTDDSTFVNGVVTEMSGAFSFEKVTSGRYRVSVSMIGYIKHQSQVISVVNGDVDLGDIILQESSTELNEVIIKENRQLLDQKIDRLVINLGGSITSSGNSILEVLQKSPGVTVNKQTNTISLNGRPGVRVMINEKPLQVPLDVVLQMLDGMNAANLEKIELITAPPSQYDAEGSGGIIHLVTKKDETKGTNGSFSLMAGARWADAFGGNFNVNHRNERFAFFADYGISTNRNLHYYRSETRSFNNGIPQRISAYSHRENFTIQQNASMGFEWKVSDNSSINLLLTGYRRNWTLDANTDDTNQVGTDSTILTTMTAWEKNLWQSATASVAYQTKLSDRSEITIGFDYLYYENDNPSTYDNLAKHIEGSATEESKIDLSKSTPIRFLVAKADYNYNISDALTLETGVKAVRSALDNDVLTRRESEGNWIVDPVFTSFSRLEENICAGYLSAKWQPAERWQVNGGLRYEYTHTNIGTPDEDNLVDRKYGYFFPSVSVKRGIGSEKDIQLSYSKRITRPTYNDIAPYVFFWGPRTFSAGNTSLYPAIADAVSATYHVRQWLISAQFSHTQREIVIMQPELDSEANTITYKSENLKYMNTASLTLSYGAAVAPWWEIQSNITAQLQSARTAHMADNISRNLYGVNLNLTNQFTLPKNFSAEISGTYQSNMLLGLTQFLPSGSLNAGIQKDLGRHGIIRLSADDILNTNNWRLKTDSDAEFYSRWTYHWFNRFFRVTYTRSFGNNKLRSVRMKSASEEEQHRVGN
;
A
#
# COMPACT_ATOMS: atom_id res chain seq x y z
N MET A 1 52.67 -55.94 -73.18
CA MET A 1 54.02 -56.58 -73.02
C MET A 1 54.59 -56.05 -71.67
N LYS A 2 54.72 -56.97 -70.72
CA LYS A 2 55.70 -57.04 -69.57
C LYS A 2 55.84 -55.81 -68.65
N LEU A 3 55.38 -56.01 -67.37
CA LEU A 3 55.81 -55.40 -66.10
C LEU A 3 57.36 -55.46 -65.95
N PRO A 4 57.97 -54.70 -65.04
CA PRO A 4 58.08 -55.23 -63.67
C PRO A 4 57.81 -54.22 -62.52
N SER A 5 57.46 -54.87 -61.42
CA SER A 5 57.18 -54.28 -60.09
C SER A 5 58.42 -53.68 -59.41
N VAL A 6 58.22 -52.53 -58.70
CA VAL A 6 59.14 -52.06 -57.66
C VAL A 6 58.32 -51.93 -56.34
N ILE A 7 58.69 -52.79 -55.40
CA ILE A 7 58.20 -52.81 -54.00
C ILE A 7 59.02 -51.73 -53.25
N LEU A 8 58.30 -50.69 -52.82
CA LEU A 8 58.80 -49.68 -51.86
C LEU A 8 58.35 -50.01 -50.46
N ILE A 9 59.20 -50.44 -49.61
CA ILE A 9 59.00 -50.72 -48.19
C ILE A 9 58.97 -49.35 -47.45
N CYS A 10 57.81 -48.88 -47.04
CA CYS A 10 57.69 -47.82 -46.08
C CYS A 10 57.89 -48.37 -44.66
N LEU A 11 58.99 -48.06 -44.03
CA LEU A 11 59.21 -48.19 -42.60
C LEU A 11 58.41 -47.12 -41.90
N CYS A 12 57.20 -47.46 -41.37
CA CYS A 12 56.49 -46.67 -40.38
C CYS A 12 57.25 -46.77 -39.04
N SER A 13 57.95 -45.71 -38.67
CA SER A 13 58.46 -45.54 -37.32
C SER A 13 57.23 -45.27 -36.41
N MET A 14 56.72 -46.27 -35.71
CA MET A 14 55.83 -46.11 -34.56
C MET A 14 56.59 -45.37 -33.45
N GLN A 15 56.35 -44.11 -33.31
CA GLN A 15 56.65 -43.38 -32.07
C GLN A 15 55.77 -43.93 -30.96
N VAL A 16 56.35 -44.75 -30.09
CA VAL A 16 55.71 -45.18 -28.84
C VAL A 16 55.71 -43.98 -27.88
N TYR A 17 54.64 -43.26 -27.81
CA TYR A 17 54.47 -42.27 -26.76
C TYR A 17 54.40 -43.03 -25.44
N SER A 18 55.40 -42.89 -24.59
CA SER A 18 55.33 -43.33 -23.19
C SER A 18 54.21 -42.55 -22.46
N GLN A 19 53.17 -43.20 -22.12
CA GLN A 19 52.08 -42.63 -21.32
C GLN A 19 52.44 -42.79 -19.84
N SER A 20 52.59 -41.69 -19.14
CA SER A 20 52.92 -41.69 -17.71
C SER A 20 51.63 -41.49 -16.85
N ARG A 21 51.75 -41.89 -15.58
CA ARG A 21 50.67 -41.67 -14.58
C ARG A 21 51.14 -40.66 -13.54
N ILE A 22 50.24 -39.75 -13.09
CA ILE A 22 50.49 -38.89 -11.94
C ILE A 22 49.58 -39.36 -10.81
N THR A 23 50.16 -39.73 -9.67
CA THR A 23 49.44 -40.20 -8.48
C THR A 23 49.73 -39.30 -7.27
N GLY A 24 48.92 -39.40 -6.24
CA GLY A 24 49.14 -38.74 -4.97
C GLY A 24 47.99 -39.00 -3.99
N MET A 25 48.09 -38.49 -2.79
CA MET A 25 47.09 -38.62 -1.74
C MET A 25 46.76 -37.25 -1.11
N ILE A 26 45.49 -36.92 -1.02
CA ILE A 26 45.04 -35.69 -0.38
C ILE A 26 44.65 -36.01 1.08
N LYS A 27 45.20 -35.25 2.03
CA LYS A 27 45.00 -35.45 3.47
C LYS A 27 44.65 -34.17 4.20
N ASP A 28 44.00 -34.32 5.33
CA ASP A 28 43.78 -33.24 6.31
C ASP A 28 44.64 -33.49 7.58
N GLY A 29 45.93 -33.43 7.46
CA GLY A 29 46.87 -33.80 8.53
C GLY A 29 47.09 -35.32 8.68
N LYS A 30 46.13 -36.09 9.22
CA LYS A 30 46.29 -37.56 9.46
C LYS A 30 45.43 -38.44 8.60
N GLU A 31 44.27 -38.02 8.20
CA GLU A 31 43.28 -38.82 7.45
C GLU A 31 43.24 -38.40 5.97
N GLY A 32 42.95 -39.37 5.09
CA GLY A 32 42.75 -39.11 3.67
C GLY A 32 41.43 -38.42 3.41
N LEU A 33 41.40 -37.36 2.58
CA LEU A 33 40.22 -36.61 2.21
C LEU A 33 39.54 -37.22 0.99
N ALA A 34 38.41 -37.84 1.18
CA ALA A 34 37.57 -38.38 0.12
C ALA A 34 36.81 -37.26 -0.62
N PHE A 35 36.62 -37.47 -1.94
CA PHE A 35 35.83 -36.57 -2.80
C PHE A 35 36.39 -35.16 -2.99
N ALA A 36 37.67 -34.92 -2.75
CA ALA A 36 38.33 -33.69 -3.12
C ALA A 36 38.49 -33.62 -4.65
N THR A 37 38.23 -32.48 -5.24
CA THR A 37 38.40 -32.28 -6.69
C THR A 37 39.84 -31.95 -6.98
N VAL A 38 40.49 -32.78 -7.81
CA VAL A 38 41.88 -32.62 -8.25
C VAL A 38 41.92 -32.35 -9.75
N VAL A 39 42.51 -31.25 -10.15
CA VAL A 39 42.57 -30.82 -11.56
C VAL A 39 44.01 -30.67 -12.02
N LEU A 40 44.31 -31.26 -13.17
CA LEU A 40 45.60 -31.17 -13.83
C LEU A 40 45.57 -30.04 -14.88
N PHE A 41 46.53 -29.13 -14.79
CA PHE A 41 46.76 -28.06 -15.77
C PHE A 41 48.16 -28.19 -16.36
N THR A 42 48.34 -27.72 -17.59
CA THR A 42 49.65 -27.43 -18.14
C THR A 42 50.27 -26.22 -17.44
N ASP A 43 51.59 -25.97 -17.62
CA ASP A 43 52.29 -24.85 -16.97
C ASP A 43 51.73 -23.47 -17.38
N ASP A 44 51.13 -23.40 -18.57
CA ASP A 44 50.42 -22.23 -19.09
C ASP A 44 48.95 -22.10 -18.59
N SER A 45 48.53 -22.90 -17.60
CA SER A 45 47.20 -22.93 -17.01
C SER A 45 46.07 -23.45 -17.91
N THR A 46 46.38 -24.17 -18.97
CA THR A 46 45.37 -24.86 -19.79
C THR A 46 44.90 -26.14 -19.08
N PHE A 47 43.58 -26.37 -19.00
CA PHE A 47 42.99 -27.57 -18.41
C PHE A 47 43.35 -28.84 -19.21
N VAL A 48 43.81 -29.86 -18.51
CA VAL A 48 44.19 -31.17 -19.08
C VAL A 48 43.19 -32.26 -18.67
N ASN A 49 42.98 -32.43 -17.37
CA ASN A 49 42.09 -33.46 -16.84
C ASN A 49 41.68 -33.14 -15.41
N GLY A 50 40.55 -33.72 -14.94
CA GLY A 50 40.08 -33.58 -13.57
C GLY A 50 39.60 -34.91 -13.02
N VAL A 51 39.95 -35.22 -11.78
CA VAL A 51 39.53 -36.43 -11.03
C VAL A 51 39.04 -36.04 -9.64
N VAL A 52 38.33 -36.96 -8.99
CA VAL A 52 37.90 -36.83 -7.59
C VAL A 52 38.62 -37.87 -6.78
N THR A 53 39.09 -37.52 -5.58
CA THR A 53 39.79 -38.49 -4.71
C THR A 53 38.86 -39.63 -4.26
N GLU A 54 39.42 -40.80 -4.15
CA GLU A 54 38.77 -41.98 -3.60
C GLU A 54 38.51 -41.84 -2.08
N MET A 55 37.85 -42.84 -1.47
CA MET A 55 37.57 -42.87 -0.02
C MET A 55 38.84 -42.80 0.84
N SER A 56 39.99 -43.25 0.32
CA SER A 56 41.30 -43.18 0.95
C SER A 56 41.98 -41.80 0.83
N GLY A 57 41.47 -40.89 0.01
CA GLY A 57 42.10 -39.64 -0.38
C GLY A 57 43.06 -39.80 -1.59
N ALA A 58 43.20 -40.99 -2.16
CA ALA A 58 44.08 -41.23 -3.33
C ALA A 58 43.46 -40.69 -4.62
N PHE A 59 44.30 -40.21 -5.55
CA PHE A 59 43.95 -39.84 -6.91
C PHE A 59 44.95 -40.31 -7.93
N SER A 60 44.49 -40.48 -9.17
CA SER A 60 45.37 -40.88 -10.30
C SER A 60 44.94 -40.23 -11.60
N PHE A 61 45.86 -39.59 -12.30
CA PHE A 61 45.72 -39.19 -13.70
C PHE A 61 46.41 -40.19 -14.58
N GLU A 62 45.65 -40.89 -15.38
CA GLU A 62 46.16 -41.88 -16.33
C GLU A 62 46.50 -41.24 -17.68
N LYS A 63 47.47 -41.81 -18.43
CA LYS A 63 47.78 -41.43 -19.80
C LYS A 63 48.26 -39.96 -19.97
N VAL A 64 49.01 -39.44 -19.03
CA VAL A 64 49.61 -38.13 -19.12
C VAL A 64 50.78 -38.13 -20.08
N THR A 65 50.80 -37.21 -21.02
CA THR A 65 51.94 -37.07 -22.00
C THR A 65 53.14 -36.36 -21.34
N SER A 66 54.35 -36.56 -21.89
CA SER A 66 55.50 -35.82 -21.38
C SER A 66 55.29 -34.31 -21.51
N GLY A 67 55.54 -33.57 -20.42
CA GLY A 67 55.25 -32.12 -20.34
C GLY A 67 55.42 -31.54 -18.95
N ARG A 68 55.11 -30.25 -18.80
CA ARG A 68 55.14 -29.54 -17.51
C ARG A 68 53.69 -29.30 -17.07
N TYR A 69 53.38 -29.67 -15.83
CA TYR A 69 52.02 -29.66 -15.30
C TYR A 69 51.96 -29.02 -13.92
N ARG A 70 50.77 -28.66 -13.50
CA ARG A 70 50.43 -28.27 -12.12
C ARG A 70 49.13 -28.95 -11.69
N VAL A 71 49.11 -29.38 -10.46
CA VAL A 71 47.89 -29.95 -9.84
C VAL A 71 47.24 -28.92 -8.93
N SER A 72 45.95 -28.68 -9.12
CA SER A 72 45.16 -27.86 -8.26
C SER A 72 44.14 -28.73 -7.51
N VAL A 73 44.11 -28.62 -6.18
CA VAL A 73 43.19 -29.36 -5.32
C VAL A 73 42.23 -28.39 -4.65
N SER A 74 40.94 -28.72 -4.69
CA SER A 74 39.89 -27.96 -4.02
C SER A 74 38.87 -28.87 -3.34
N MET A 75 38.49 -28.49 -2.13
CA MET A 75 37.43 -29.15 -1.34
C MET A 75 36.71 -28.12 -0.48
N ILE A 76 35.39 -28.32 -0.28
CA ILE A 76 34.58 -27.42 0.57
C ILE A 76 35.08 -27.49 2.01
N GLY A 77 35.34 -26.34 2.61
CA GLY A 77 35.92 -26.26 3.97
C GLY A 77 37.42 -26.19 4.04
N TYR A 78 38.16 -26.27 2.88
CA TYR A 78 39.62 -26.23 2.82
C TYR A 78 40.11 -25.11 1.92
N ILE A 79 41.33 -24.61 2.21
CA ILE A 79 42.02 -23.63 1.35
C ILE A 79 42.46 -24.34 0.09
N LYS A 80 42.18 -23.76 -1.07
CA LYS A 80 42.60 -24.31 -2.37
C LYS A 80 44.12 -24.43 -2.43
N HIS A 81 44.63 -25.63 -2.71
CA HIS A 81 46.03 -25.90 -2.87
C HIS A 81 46.42 -25.95 -4.36
N GLN A 82 47.62 -25.45 -4.70
CA GLN A 82 48.19 -25.56 -6.03
C GLN A 82 49.65 -26.01 -5.91
N SER A 83 49.98 -27.10 -6.61
CA SER A 83 51.32 -27.67 -6.60
C SER A 83 52.34 -26.77 -7.29
N GLN A 84 53.63 -26.99 -7.03
CA GLN A 84 54.69 -26.52 -7.89
C GLN A 84 54.63 -27.20 -9.28
N VAL A 85 55.42 -26.69 -10.23
CA VAL A 85 55.48 -27.28 -11.58
C VAL A 85 56.06 -28.68 -11.53
N ILE A 86 55.31 -29.64 -12.06
CA ILE A 86 55.66 -31.07 -12.16
C ILE A 86 56.17 -31.35 -13.55
N SER A 87 57.36 -31.91 -13.69
CA SER A 87 57.93 -32.31 -14.99
C SER A 87 57.72 -33.81 -15.19
N VAL A 88 56.93 -34.17 -16.18
CA VAL A 88 56.71 -35.57 -16.62
C VAL A 88 57.55 -35.78 -17.85
N VAL A 89 58.59 -36.61 -17.70
CA VAL A 89 59.54 -36.81 -18.82
C VAL A 89 59.41 -38.23 -19.41
N ASN A 90 59.53 -39.29 -18.69
CA ASN A 90 59.27 -40.69 -19.07
C ASN A 90 59.14 -41.52 -17.79
N GLY A 91 57.91 -41.84 -17.38
CA GLY A 91 57.62 -42.63 -16.19
C GLY A 91 56.59 -42.02 -15.26
N ASP A 92 56.05 -42.80 -14.33
CA ASP A 92 55.09 -42.42 -13.39
C ASP A 92 55.63 -41.42 -12.35
N VAL A 93 54.81 -40.41 -11.97
CA VAL A 93 55.18 -39.40 -11.00
C VAL A 93 54.22 -39.52 -9.79
N ASP A 94 54.78 -39.74 -8.61
CA ASP A 94 54.04 -39.75 -7.36
C ASP A 94 54.30 -38.42 -6.65
N LEU A 95 53.23 -37.68 -6.36
CA LEU A 95 53.25 -36.40 -5.67
C LEU A 95 53.26 -36.52 -4.15
N GLY A 96 53.11 -37.76 -3.65
CA GLY A 96 53.01 -38.03 -2.21
C GLY A 96 51.77 -37.43 -1.55
N ASP A 97 51.90 -37.10 -0.28
CA ASP A 97 50.82 -36.51 0.52
C ASP A 97 50.71 -35.01 0.29
N ILE A 98 49.58 -34.60 -0.18
CA ILE A 98 49.20 -33.18 -0.29
C ILE A 98 48.24 -32.84 0.87
N ILE A 99 48.71 -32.01 1.82
CA ILE A 99 47.96 -31.65 3.00
C ILE A 99 47.16 -30.37 2.70
N LEU A 100 45.81 -30.45 2.82
CA LEU A 100 44.96 -29.28 2.76
C LEU A 100 44.80 -28.66 4.16
N GLN A 101 44.81 -27.36 4.22
CA GLN A 101 44.54 -26.61 5.43
C GLN A 101 43.05 -26.26 5.51
N GLU A 102 42.41 -26.49 6.67
CA GLU A 102 41.05 -26.07 6.90
C GLU A 102 40.91 -24.55 6.74
N SER A 103 39.87 -24.12 6.05
CA SER A 103 39.53 -22.74 5.91
C SER A 103 38.61 -22.34 7.07
N SER A 104 39.09 -21.55 8.01
CA SER A 104 38.28 -20.92 9.06
C SER A 104 37.44 -19.72 8.57
N THR A 105 37.44 -19.47 7.27
CA THR A 105 36.64 -18.40 6.68
C THR A 105 35.19 -18.89 6.57
N GLU A 106 34.29 -18.31 7.33
CA GLU A 106 32.85 -18.42 7.07
C GLU A 106 32.64 -18.11 5.59
N LEU A 107 32.04 -19.05 4.87
CA LEU A 107 31.66 -18.87 3.48
C LEU A 107 30.75 -17.68 3.43
N ASN A 108 31.23 -16.54 2.96
CA ASN A 108 30.36 -15.48 2.53
C ASN A 108 29.47 -16.08 1.45
N GLU A 109 28.19 -16.23 1.79
CA GLU A 109 27.15 -16.68 0.90
C GLU A 109 27.27 -15.89 -0.41
N VAL A 110 27.55 -16.58 -1.51
CA VAL A 110 27.46 -15.98 -2.84
C VAL A 110 25.99 -15.72 -3.06
N ILE A 111 25.52 -14.55 -2.63
CA ILE A 111 24.20 -14.05 -2.95
C ILE A 111 24.26 -13.80 -4.46
N ILE A 112 23.74 -14.74 -5.25
CA ILE A 112 23.37 -14.49 -6.63
C ILE A 112 22.24 -13.47 -6.56
N LYS A 113 22.58 -12.19 -6.60
CA LYS A 113 21.60 -11.12 -6.80
C LYS A 113 21.12 -11.29 -8.23
N GLU A 114 19.97 -11.97 -8.37
CA GLU A 114 19.22 -11.89 -9.60
C GLU A 114 18.91 -10.40 -9.84
N ASN A 115 19.42 -9.86 -10.91
CA ASN A 115 19.28 -8.46 -11.26
C ASN A 115 17.84 -8.25 -11.79
N ARG A 116 16.82 -8.38 -10.90
CA ARG A 116 15.42 -8.11 -11.25
C ARG A 116 15.31 -6.62 -11.52
N GLN A 117 14.67 -6.29 -12.64
CA GLN A 117 14.34 -4.89 -12.94
C GLN A 117 13.50 -4.33 -11.79
N LEU A 118 13.78 -3.10 -11.39
CA LEU A 118 13.04 -2.41 -10.32
C LEU A 118 11.54 -2.35 -10.63
N LEU A 119 11.20 -2.08 -11.88
CA LEU A 119 9.82 -2.03 -12.37
C LEU A 119 9.59 -3.18 -13.36
N ASP A 120 8.58 -3.99 -13.12
CA ASP A 120 8.15 -5.09 -13.99
C ASP A 120 6.64 -4.98 -14.27
N GLN A 121 6.28 -4.71 -15.52
CA GLN A 121 4.87 -4.59 -15.92
C GLN A 121 4.28 -5.98 -16.16
N LYS A 122 3.37 -6.42 -15.29
CA LYS A 122 2.51 -7.59 -15.49
C LYS A 122 1.23 -7.20 -16.23
N ILE A 123 0.41 -8.19 -16.60
CA ILE A 123 -0.81 -7.98 -17.39
C ILE A 123 -1.86 -7.08 -16.71
N ASP A 124 -1.97 -7.13 -15.40
CA ASP A 124 -3.00 -6.42 -14.63
C ASP A 124 -2.40 -5.45 -13.61
N ARG A 125 -1.06 -5.43 -13.49
CA ARG A 125 -0.36 -4.70 -12.43
C ARG A 125 1.05 -4.29 -12.83
N LEU A 126 1.49 -3.18 -12.26
CA LEU A 126 2.90 -2.81 -12.23
C LEU A 126 3.52 -3.38 -10.96
N VAL A 127 4.57 -4.15 -11.10
CA VAL A 127 5.33 -4.75 -9.99
C VAL A 127 6.57 -3.92 -9.73
N ILE A 128 6.74 -3.46 -8.52
CA ILE A 128 7.94 -2.77 -8.03
C ILE A 128 8.71 -3.76 -7.18
N ASN A 129 9.84 -4.25 -7.67
CA ASN A 129 10.68 -5.25 -6.99
C ASN A 129 11.56 -4.55 -5.95
N LEU A 130 11.37 -4.88 -4.68
CA LEU A 130 12.11 -4.28 -3.56
C LEU A 130 13.27 -5.17 -3.07
N GLY A 131 13.35 -6.41 -3.54
CA GLY A 131 14.37 -7.37 -3.17
C GLY A 131 15.75 -6.97 -3.71
N GLY A 132 16.52 -6.27 -2.92
CA GLY A 132 17.87 -5.79 -3.27
C GLY A 132 17.97 -4.29 -3.59
N SER A 133 16.84 -3.57 -3.58
CA SER A 133 16.85 -2.10 -3.67
C SER A 133 17.30 -1.48 -2.35
N ILE A 134 18.18 -0.49 -2.44
CA ILE A 134 18.59 0.37 -1.33
C ILE A 134 17.37 1.10 -0.74
N THR A 135 16.34 1.32 -1.57
CA THR A 135 15.07 1.96 -1.22
C THR A 135 14.24 1.18 -0.21
N SER A 136 14.43 -0.12 -0.07
CA SER A 136 13.68 -0.92 0.89
C SER A 136 14.33 -0.98 2.27
N SER A 137 15.63 -0.78 2.35
CA SER A 137 16.39 -0.88 3.60
C SER A 137 16.19 0.36 4.46
N GLY A 138 15.44 0.23 5.55
CA GLY A 138 15.25 1.31 6.54
C GLY A 138 14.14 2.31 6.23
N ASN A 139 13.46 2.21 5.09
CA ASN A 139 12.28 2.99 4.77
C ASN A 139 11.02 2.32 5.29
N SER A 140 9.99 3.12 5.61
CA SER A 140 8.66 2.58 5.85
C SER A 140 8.01 2.16 4.53
N ILE A 141 7.02 1.26 4.61
CA ILE A 141 6.24 0.89 3.41
C ILE A 141 5.57 2.12 2.81
N LEU A 142 5.06 3.03 3.65
CA LEU A 142 4.42 4.25 3.20
C LEU A 142 5.36 5.15 2.39
N GLU A 143 6.60 5.28 2.84
CA GLU A 143 7.62 6.06 2.14
C GLU A 143 7.96 5.46 0.77
N VAL A 144 8.00 4.13 0.66
CA VAL A 144 8.19 3.45 -0.62
C VAL A 144 6.98 3.65 -1.53
N LEU A 145 5.77 3.60 -0.99
CA LEU A 145 4.56 3.89 -1.75
C LEU A 145 4.51 5.32 -2.28
N GLN A 146 4.89 6.30 -1.47
CA GLN A 146 4.97 7.70 -1.91
C GLN A 146 5.93 7.90 -3.09
N LYS A 147 6.93 7.03 -3.20
CA LYS A 147 7.91 7.00 -4.30
C LYS A 147 7.44 6.16 -5.48
N SER A 148 6.43 5.32 -5.30
CA SER A 148 5.98 4.38 -6.32
C SER A 148 5.33 5.09 -7.50
N PRO A 149 5.53 4.60 -8.74
CA PRO A 149 4.97 5.18 -9.95
C PRO A 149 3.46 5.35 -9.89
N GLY A 150 2.97 6.55 -10.20
CA GLY A 150 1.54 6.84 -10.24
C GLY A 150 0.84 6.89 -8.88
N VAL A 151 1.52 6.58 -7.77
CA VAL A 151 0.95 6.67 -6.42
C VAL A 151 1.09 8.09 -5.89
N THR A 152 -0.01 8.64 -5.40
CA THR A 152 -0.02 9.91 -4.66
C THR A 152 -0.63 9.63 -3.29
N VAL A 153 0.10 9.93 -2.24
CA VAL A 153 -0.37 9.82 -0.85
C VAL A 153 -0.54 11.20 -0.28
N ASN A 154 -1.77 11.54 0.07
CA ASN A 154 -2.07 12.75 0.81
C ASN A 154 -2.36 12.39 2.27
N LYS A 155 -1.40 12.67 3.15
CA LYS A 155 -1.51 12.39 4.60
C LYS A 155 -2.50 13.30 5.32
N GLN A 156 -2.95 14.38 4.68
CA GLN A 156 -3.86 15.36 5.29
C GLN A 156 -5.32 14.98 5.04
N THR A 157 -5.61 14.57 3.80
CA THR A 157 -6.93 14.05 3.45
C THR A 157 -7.06 12.55 3.72
N ASN A 158 -6.00 11.94 4.25
CA ASN A 158 -5.90 10.48 4.42
C ASN A 158 -6.28 9.73 3.14
N THR A 159 -5.82 10.20 1.97
CA THR A 159 -6.15 9.59 0.70
C THR A 159 -4.92 9.02 -0.01
N ILE A 160 -5.12 7.89 -0.66
CA ILE A 160 -4.19 7.33 -1.63
C ILE A 160 -4.86 7.37 -2.99
N SER A 161 -4.14 7.89 -3.98
CA SER A 161 -4.59 7.90 -5.38
C SER A 161 -3.62 7.12 -6.25
N LEU A 162 -4.14 6.43 -7.25
CA LEU A 162 -3.35 5.74 -8.27
C LEU A 162 -3.67 6.34 -9.64
N ASN A 163 -2.66 6.90 -10.30
CA ASN A 163 -2.78 7.63 -11.56
C ASN A 163 -3.83 8.77 -11.48
N GLY A 164 -3.84 9.51 -10.36
CA GLY A 164 -4.76 10.62 -10.13
C GLY A 164 -6.18 10.23 -9.70
N ARG A 165 -6.47 8.94 -9.51
CA ARG A 165 -7.79 8.45 -9.06
C ARG A 165 -7.76 8.10 -7.58
N PRO A 166 -8.60 8.72 -6.75
CA PRO A 166 -8.78 8.36 -5.34
C PRO A 166 -9.54 7.02 -5.18
N GLY A 167 -9.69 6.55 -3.96
CA GLY A 167 -10.39 5.30 -3.67
C GLY A 167 -9.54 4.06 -3.97
N VAL A 168 -8.23 4.17 -3.76
CA VAL A 168 -7.29 3.05 -3.89
C VAL A 168 -7.39 2.16 -2.66
N ARG A 169 -7.40 0.86 -2.88
CA ARG A 169 -7.32 -0.15 -1.82
C ARG A 169 -5.90 -0.60 -1.58
N VAL A 170 -5.53 -0.82 -0.33
CA VAL A 170 -4.23 -1.35 0.05
C VAL A 170 -4.38 -2.77 0.58
N MET A 171 -3.59 -3.69 0.04
CA MET A 171 -3.58 -5.09 0.41
C MET A 171 -2.19 -5.53 0.82
N ILE A 172 -2.09 -6.45 1.77
CA ILE A 172 -0.84 -7.14 2.13
C ILE A 172 -1.05 -8.65 1.91
N ASN A 173 -0.24 -9.27 1.03
CA ASN A 173 -0.32 -10.70 0.71
C ASN A 173 -1.74 -11.15 0.32
N GLU A 174 -2.35 -10.43 -0.61
CA GLU A 174 -3.74 -10.67 -1.06
C GLU A 174 -4.80 -10.35 0.01
N LYS A 175 -4.42 -9.64 1.08
CA LYS A 175 -5.35 -9.18 2.12
C LYS A 175 -5.47 -7.68 2.10
N PRO A 176 -6.66 -7.14 2.00
CA PRO A 176 -6.87 -5.72 2.24
C PRO A 176 -6.52 -5.38 3.68
N LEU A 177 -5.98 -4.20 3.89
CA LEU A 177 -5.80 -3.66 5.22
C LEU A 177 -7.17 -3.24 5.76
N GLN A 178 -7.55 -3.88 6.85
CA GLN A 178 -8.90 -3.89 7.42
C GLN A 178 -9.13 -2.77 8.42
N VAL A 179 -8.64 -1.58 8.12
CA VAL A 179 -8.73 -0.42 9.02
C VAL A 179 -8.95 0.83 8.19
N PRO A 180 -9.51 1.92 8.75
CA PRO A 180 -9.66 3.19 8.07
C PRO A 180 -8.37 3.63 7.38
N LEU A 181 -8.47 4.38 6.29
CA LEU A 181 -7.30 4.67 5.45
C LEU A 181 -6.23 5.51 6.16
N ASP A 182 -6.61 6.35 7.12
CA ASP A 182 -5.69 7.06 8.01
C ASP A 182 -4.84 6.08 8.85
N VAL A 183 -5.46 5.01 9.31
CA VAL A 183 -4.80 3.92 10.04
C VAL A 183 -3.89 3.12 9.13
N VAL A 184 -4.38 2.81 7.91
CA VAL A 184 -3.55 2.17 6.88
C VAL A 184 -2.28 2.97 6.66
N LEU A 185 -2.39 4.29 6.49
CA LEU A 185 -1.23 5.16 6.29
C LEU A 185 -0.27 5.10 7.48
N GLN A 186 -0.78 5.09 8.71
CA GLN A 186 0.06 4.99 9.91
C GLN A 186 0.68 3.61 10.09
N MET A 187 -0.07 2.53 9.83
CA MET A 187 0.48 1.17 9.82
C MET A 187 1.62 1.05 8.80
N LEU A 188 1.40 1.54 7.58
CA LEU A 188 2.41 1.51 6.52
C LEU A 188 3.62 2.38 6.86
N ASP A 189 3.42 3.47 7.60
CA ASP A 189 4.52 4.33 8.11
C ASP A 189 5.33 3.63 9.22
N GLY A 190 4.69 2.76 10.00
CA GLY A 190 5.35 1.94 11.04
C GLY A 190 5.99 0.65 10.53
N MET A 191 5.60 0.15 9.35
CA MET A 191 6.09 -1.11 8.80
C MET A 191 7.36 -0.91 7.96
N ASN A 192 8.38 -1.76 8.20
CA ASN A 192 9.63 -1.68 7.44
C ASN A 192 9.45 -2.27 6.03
N ALA A 193 9.79 -1.50 4.99
CA ALA A 193 9.74 -1.94 3.60
C ALA A 193 10.72 -3.07 3.27
N ALA A 194 11.76 -3.28 4.08
CA ALA A 194 12.67 -4.41 3.93
C ALA A 194 11.96 -5.78 4.07
N ASN A 195 10.79 -5.82 4.70
CA ASN A 195 9.95 -7.03 4.80
C ASN A 195 9.17 -7.33 3.51
N LEU A 196 9.11 -6.39 2.57
CA LEU A 196 8.45 -6.61 1.28
C LEU A 196 9.39 -7.27 0.26
N GLU A 197 8.83 -8.14 -0.55
CA GLU A 197 9.44 -8.65 -1.78
C GLU A 197 9.20 -7.68 -2.93
N LYS A 198 7.93 -7.23 -3.04
CA LYS A 198 7.45 -6.36 -4.11
C LYS A 198 6.19 -5.61 -3.72
N ILE A 199 5.91 -4.54 -4.44
CA ILE A 199 4.64 -3.82 -4.45
C ILE A 199 4.00 -4.03 -5.82
N GLU A 200 2.71 -4.34 -5.85
CA GLU A 200 1.94 -4.49 -7.07
C GLU A 200 0.88 -3.40 -7.14
N LEU A 201 0.95 -2.57 -8.18
CA LEU A 201 -0.02 -1.51 -8.44
C LEU A 201 -1.00 -2.00 -9.50
N ILE A 202 -2.23 -2.30 -9.10
CA ILE A 202 -3.27 -2.91 -9.94
C ILE A 202 -4.27 -1.82 -10.35
N THR A 203 -4.10 -1.24 -11.53
CA THR A 203 -4.93 -0.14 -12.02
C THR A 203 -6.27 -0.60 -12.61
N ALA A 204 -6.34 -1.85 -13.06
CA ALA A 204 -7.54 -2.49 -13.57
C ALA A 204 -7.73 -3.86 -12.88
N PRO A 205 -8.24 -3.88 -11.63
CA PRO A 205 -8.38 -5.11 -10.87
C PRO A 205 -9.25 -6.14 -11.59
N PRO A 206 -8.80 -7.42 -11.67
CA PRO A 206 -9.61 -8.51 -12.20
C PRO A 206 -10.92 -8.74 -11.44
N SER A 207 -11.88 -9.43 -12.05
CA SER A 207 -13.23 -9.65 -11.53
C SER A 207 -13.30 -10.48 -10.23
N GLN A 208 -12.23 -11.16 -9.84
CA GLN A 208 -12.10 -11.85 -8.55
C GLN A 208 -12.08 -10.89 -7.35
N TYR A 209 -11.66 -9.64 -7.58
CA TYR A 209 -11.74 -8.57 -6.59
C TYR A 209 -13.13 -7.93 -6.62
N ASP A 210 -13.55 -7.40 -5.48
CA ASP A 210 -14.81 -6.66 -5.39
C ASP A 210 -14.87 -5.50 -6.37
N ALA A 211 -16.07 -5.20 -6.87
CA ALA A 211 -16.26 -4.10 -7.82
C ALA A 211 -16.03 -2.72 -7.20
N GLU A 212 -16.01 -2.61 -5.88
CA GLU A 212 -15.74 -1.39 -5.12
C GLU A 212 -14.31 -0.91 -5.30
N GLY A 213 -14.09 0.42 -5.28
CA GLY A 213 -12.79 1.07 -5.39
C GLY A 213 -12.43 1.48 -6.81
N SER A 214 -12.80 2.70 -7.16
CA SER A 214 -12.55 3.28 -8.49
C SER A 214 -11.07 3.52 -8.77
N GLY A 215 -10.23 3.71 -7.75
CA GLY A 215 -8.81 4.05 -7.88
C GLY A 215 -7.88 2.87 -8.20
N GLY A 216 -8.32 1.62 -7.99
CA GLY A 216 -7.48 0.43 -8.16
C GLY A 216 -6.97 -0.15 -6.83
N ILE A 217 -5.97 -1.05 -6.90
CA ILE A 217 -5.44 -1.77 -5.74
C ILE A 217 -3.92 -1.58 -5.64
N ILE A 218 -3.42 -1.33 -4.44
CA ILE A 218 -2.01 -1.43 -4.08
C ILE A 218 -1.82 -2.71 -3.27
N HIS A 219 -1.12 -3.68 -3.84
CA HIS A 219 -0.88 -4.97 -3.21
C HIS A 219 0.58 -5.08 -2.75
N LEU A 220 0.77 -5.18 -1.45
CA LEU A 220 2.06 -5.32 -0.78
C LEU A 220 2.37 -6.81 -0.61
N VAL A 221 3.42 -7.29 -1.24
CA VAL A 221 3.82 -8.70 -1.16
C VAL A 221 5.05 -8.81 -0.28
N THR A 222 4.93 -9.53 0.83
CA THR A 222 6.07 -9.78 1.71
C THR A 222 6.98 -10.88 1.16
N LYS A 223 8.24 -10.84 1.53
CA LYS A 223 9.26 -11.84 1.10
C LYS A 223 8.81 -13.25 1.44
N LYS A 224 9.00 -14.26 0.56
CA LYS A 224 8.70 -15.66 0.77
C LYS A 224 9.96 -16.43 1.12
N ASP A 225 10.03 -17.08 2.27
CA ASP A 225 11.03 -18.08 2.62
C ASP A 225 10.36 -19.23 3.38
N GLU A 226 10.63 -20.45 3.06
CA GLU A 226 10.06 -21.63 3.70
C GLU A 226 10.82 -22.06 4.95
N THR A 227 11.77 -21.25 5.41
CA THR A 227 12.58 -21.56 6.60
C THR A 227 11.74 -21.60 7.86
N LYS A 228 12.01 -22.62 8.71
CA LYS A 228 11.38 -22.82 10.02
C LYS A 228 12.08 -21.97 11.07
N GLY A 229 11.34 -21.57 12.12
CA GLY A 229 11.91 -20.85 13.27
C GLY A 229 11.07 -19.68 13.72
N THR A 230 11.70 -18.75 14.44
CA THR A 230 11.08 -17.52 14.97
C THR A 230 11.86 -16.31 14.52
N ASN A 231 11.17 -15.27 14.11
CA ASN A 231 11.72 -13.93 13.93
C ASN A 231 10.79 -12.84 14.42
N GLY A 232 11.30 -11.66 14.54
CA GLY A 232 10.50 -10.50 14.91
C GLY A 232 11.29 -9.21 14.78
N SER A 233 10.62 -8.12 15.04
CA SER A 233 11.24 -6.81 15.14
C SER A 233 10.49 -5.93 16.13
N PHE A 234 11.18 -4.95 16.66
CA PHE A 234 10.54 -3.84 17.36
C PHE A 234 11.09 -2.51 16.83
N SER A 235 10.24 -1.50 16.89
CA SER A 235 10.58 -0.14 16.50
C SER A 235 10.09 0.83 17.56
N LEU A 236 10.91 1.81 17.90
CA LEU A 236 10.58 2.91 18.82
C LEU A 236 10.77 4.22 18.08
N MET A 237 9.82 5.11 18.21
CA MET A 237 9.84 6.44 17.59
C MET A 237 9.59 7.51 18.65
N ALA A 238 10.41 8.54 18.62
CA ALA A 238 10.18 9.80 19.33
C ALA A 238 10.33 10.95 18.35
N GLY A 239 9.45 11.93 18.43
CA GLY A 239 9.48 13.07 17.53
C GLY A 239 8.77 14.28 18.09
N ALA A 240 8.93 15.40 17.41
CA ALA A 240 8.28 16.64 17.73
C ALA A 240 7.82 17.35 16.47
N ARG A 241 6.62 17.88 16.55
CA ARG A 241 6.04 18.87 15.62
C ARG A 241 5.98 20.21 16.36
N TRP A 242 4.78 20.63 16.68
CA TRP A 242 4.51 21.64 17.70
C TRP A 242 4.67 21.05 19.12
N ALA A 243 4.26 19.78 19.29
CA ALA A 243 4.39 19.03 20.54
C ALA A 243 4.97 17.64 20.29
N ASP A 244 5.17 16.90 21.34
CA ASP A 244 5.75 15.56 21.34
C ASP A 244 4.85 14.51 20.68
N ALA A 245 5.49 13.55 20.05
CA ALA A 245 4.87 12.37 19.48
C ALA A 245 5.73 11.13 19.76
N PHE A 246 5.11 10.05 20.21
CA PHE A 246 5.78 8.80 20.51
C PHE A 246 5.11 7.65 19.79
N GLY A 247 5.88 6.62 19.45
CA GLY A 247 5.35 5.41 18.86
C GLY A 247 6.20 4.20 19.16
N GLY A 248 5.55 3.04 19.11
CA GLY A 248 6.20 1.75 19.27
C GLY A 248 5.46 0.69 18.46
N ASN A 249 6.24 -0.16 17.79
CA ASN A 249 5.71 -1.35 17.10
C ASN A 249 6.50 -2.56 17.51
N PHE A 250 5.81 -3.68 17.67
CA PHE A 250 6.39 -4.98 17.92
C PHE A 250 5.73 -6.00 17.01
N ASN A 251 6.51 -6.86 16.37
CA ASN A 251 6.01 -8.00 15.63
C ASN A 251 6.83 -9.26 15.94
N VAL A 252 6.14 -10.39 15.89
CA VAL A 252 6.75 -11.70 16.01
C VAL A 252 6.07 -12.68 15.06
N ASN A 253 6.88 -13.53 14.42
CA ASN A 253 6.44 -14.58 13.54
C ASN A 253 7.12 -15.88 13.96
N HIS A 254 6.36 -16.96 13.95
CA HIS A 254 6.85 -18.31 14.18
C HIS A 254 6.28 -19.26 13.14
N ARG A 255 7.12 -20.10 12.56
CA ARG A 255 6.69 -21.12 11.58
C ARG A 255 7.39 -22.46 11.83
N ASN A 256 6.61 -23.50 11.82
CA ASN A 256 7.08 -24.90 11.74
C ASN A 256 6.40 -25.62 10.55
N GLU A 257 6.51 -26.92 10.47
CA GLU A 257 5.96 -27.72 9.36
C GLU A 257 4.44 -27.60 9.20
N ARG A 258 3.71 -27.57 10.32
CA ARG A 258 2.25 -27.64 10.35
C ARG A 258 1.59 -26.35 10.78
N PHE A 259 2.30 -25.52 11.53
CA PHE A 259 1.73 -24.31 12.11
C PHE A 259 2.56 -23.09 11.74
N ALA A 260 1.87 -22.00 11.46
CA ALA A 260 2.49 -20.71 11.40
C ALA A 260 1.64 -19.71 12.19
N PHE A 261 2.32 -18.84 12.95
CA PHE A 261 1.72 -17.85 13.82
C PHE A 261 2.40 -16.52 13.58
N PHE A 262 1.63 -15.44 13.60
CA PHE A 262 2.18 -14.10 13.73
C PHE A 262 1.37 -13.27 14.72
N ALA A 263 2.02 -12.31 15.35
CA ALA A 263 1.37 -11.26 16.14
C ALA A 263 2.07 -9.94 15.91
N ASP A 264 1.27 -8.88 15.78
CA ASP A 264 1.68 -7.51 15.64
C ASP A 264 0.97 -6.66 16.68
N TYR A 265 1.68 -5.70 17.27
CA TYR A 265 1.09 -4.67 18.10
C TYR A 265 1.76 -3.34 17.83
N GLY A 266 0.97 -2.30 17.64
CA GLY A 266 1.42 -0.94 17.46
C GLY A 266 0.68 0.04 18.37
N ILE A 267 1.42 1.02 18.90
CA ILE A 267 0.87 2.15 19.65
C ILE A 267 1.54 3.44 19.19
N SER A 268 0.76 4.49 19.04
CA SER A 268 1.31 5.83 18.78
C SER A 268 0.50 6.91 19.49
N THR A 269 1.19 7.97 19.88
CA THR A 269 0.59 9.20 20.41
C THR A 269 0.99 10.36 19.53
N ASN A 270 0.09 11.30 19.34
CA ASN A 270 0.33 12.49 18.54
C ASN A 270 -0.49 13.65 19.11
N ARG A 271 0.20 14.74 19.44
CA ARG A 271 -0.45 16.00 19.78
C ARG A 271 -0.16 16.99 18.67
N ASN A 272 -1.20 17.64 18.16
CA ASN A 272 -1.08 18.55 17.04
C ASN A 272 -1.89 19.83 17.29
N LEU A 273 -1.34 20.94 16.81
CA LEU A 273 -1.99 22.23 16.79
C LEU A 273 -2.29 22.59 15.34
N HIS A 274 -3.47 23.11 15.09
CA HIS A 274 -3.81 23.68 13.80
C HIS A 274 -4.72 24.90 13.96
N TYR A 275 -4.61 25.77 12.99
CA TYR A 275 -5.49 26.93 12.86
C TYR A 275 -6.28 26.77 11.59
N TYR A 276 -7.57 27.11 11.64
CA TYR A 276 -8.29 27.27 10.40
C TYR A 276 -8.84 28.70 10.30
N ARG A 277 -8.91 29.19 9.07
CA ARG A 277 -9.62 30.42 8.69
C ARG A 277 -10.59 30.08 7.58
N SER A 278 -11.80 30.55 7.72
CA SER A 278 -12.81 30.50 6.67
C SER A 278 -13.37 31.89 6.39
N GLU A 279 -13.69 32.14 5.15
CA GLU A 279 -14.47 33.29 4.70
C GLU A 279 -15.51 32.80 3.71
N THR A 280 -16.76 33.06 3.99
CA THR A 280 -17.88 32.73 3.11
C THR A 280 -18.66 34.01 2.83
N ARG A 281 -18.97 34.23 1.56
CA ARG A 281 -19.83 35.31 1.07
C ARG A 281 -21.02 34.66 0.37
N SER A 282 -22.21 35.11 0.72
CA SER A 282 -23.46 34.59 0.20
C SER A 282 -24.52 35.70 0.26
N PHE A 283 -25.74 35.35 -0.08
CA PHE A 283 -26.91 36.24 0.12
C PHE A 283 -27.88 35.59 1.10
N ASN A 284 -28.37 36.36 2.05
CA ASN A 284 -29.41 35.99 2.94
C ASN A 284 -30.68 36.80 2.55
N ASN A 285 -31.67 36.13 1.94
CA ASN A 285 -32.88 36.79 1.41
C ASN A 285 -32.57 37.99 0.49
N GLY A 286 -31.56 37.86 -0.39
CA GLY A 286 -31.12 38.92 -1.29
C GLY A 286 -30.20 39.97 -0.66
N ILE A 287 -29.94 39.90 0.65
CA ILE A 287 -29.04 40.82 1.36
C ILE A 287 -27.64 40.18 1.38
N PRO A 288 -26.57 40.92 0.97
CA PRO A 288 -25.21 40.39 1.07
C PRO A 288 -24.83 39.96 2.48
N GLN A 289 -24.30 38.77 2.60
CA GLN A 289 -23.82 38.20 3.86
C GLN A 289 -22.34 37.82 3.76
N ARG A 290 -21.62 38.05 4.85
CA ARG A 290 -20.23 37.62 5.03
C ARG A 290 -20.08 36.91 6.37
N ILE A 291 -19.66 35.65 6.33
CA ILE A 291 -19.29 34.87 7.51
C ILE A 291 -17.79 34.65 7.47
N SER A 292 -17.09 35.00 8.54
CA SER A 292 -15.66 34.75 8.69
C SER A 292 -15.37 34.12 10.03
N ALA A 293 -14.62 33.03 10.04
CA ALA A 293 -14.23 32.34 11.26
C ALA A 293 -12.72 32.17 11.34
N TYR A 294 -12.21 32.28 12.57
CA TYR A 294 -10.86 31.90 12.92
C TYR A 294 -10.92 30.92 14.09
N SER A 295 -10.33 29.76 13.95
CA SER A 295 -10.33 28.73 14.97
C SER A 295 -8.92 28.27 15.32
N HIS A 296 -8.63 28.23 16.60
CA HIS A 296 -7.45 27.62 17.20
C HIS A 296 -7.85 26.27 17.75
N ARG A 297 -7.20 25.20 17.30
CA ARG A 297 -7.60 23.82 17.58
C ARG A 297 -6.41 22.99 18.00
N GLU A 298 -6.47 22.40 19.19
CA GLU A 298 -5.50 21.47 19.72
C GLU A 298 -6.10 20.08 19.79
N ASN A 299 -5.47 19.10 19.15
CA ASN A 299 -5.93 17.73 19.22
C ASN A 299 -4.87 16.78 19.76
N PHE A 300 -5.30 15.79 20.53
CA PHE A 300 -4.49 14.70 21.02
C PHE A 300 -5.06 13.36 20.57
N THR A 301 -4.21 12.51 20.01
CA THR A 301 -4.59 11.20 19.52
C THR A 301 -3.75 10.11 20.17
N ILE A 302 -4.42 9.07 20.68
CA ILE A 302 -3.78 7.80 21.04
C ILE A 302 -4.36 6.74 20.11
N GLN A 303 -3.50 6.01 19.45
CA GLN A 303 -3.89 4.98 18.51
C GLN A 303 -3.19 3.66 18.82
N GLN A 304 -3.94 2.58 18.78
CA GLN A 304 -3.48 1.22 19.03
C GLN A 304 -4.02 0.30 17.95
N ASN A 305 -3.18 -0.59 17.47
CA ASN A 305 -3.57 -1.66 16.56
C ASN A 305 -2.94 -2.98 17.02
N ALA A 306 -3.68 -4.06 16.87
CA ALA A 306 -3.22 -5.41 17.15
C ALA A 306 -3.68 -6.35 16.04
N SER A 307 -2.83 -7.27 15.63
CA SER A 307 -3.20 -8.34 14.70
C SER A 307 -2.58 -9.65 15.19
N MET A 308 -3.33 -10.73 15.06
CA MET A 308 -2.86 -12.07 15.38
C MET A 308 -3.38 -13.02 14.32
N GLY A 309 -2.49 -13.82 13.76
CA GLY A 309 -2.87 -14.79 12.75
C GLY A 309 -2.28 -16.16 13.01
N PHE A 310 -3.04 -17.18 12.68
CA PHE A 310 -2.71 -18.59 12.86
C PHE A 310 -3.06 -19.37 11.60
N GLU A 311 -2.09 -20.08 11.03
CA GLU A 311 -2.27 -21.03 9.92
C GLU A 311 -1.99 -22.44 10.40
N TRP A 312 -2.92 -23.34 10.17
CA TRP A 312 -2.77 -24.75 10.43
C TRP A 312 -2.89 -25.54 9.13
N LYS A 313 -1.79 -26.20 8.73
CA LYS A 313 -1.79 -27.19 7.65
C LYS A 313 -2.40 -28.48 8.17
N VAL A 314 -3.67 -28.69 7.84
CA VAL A 314 -4.42 -29.91 8.22
C VAL A 314 -3.86 -31.12 7.46
N SER A 315 -3.48 -30.91 6.20
CA SER A 315 -2.79 -31.86 5.32
C SER A 315 -1.84 -31.11 4.37
N ASP A 316 -1.11 -31.83 3.53
CA ASP A 316 -0.24 -31.22 2.50
C ASP A 316 -1.04 -30.37 1.51
N ASN A 317 -2.32 -30.70 1.32
CA ASN A 317 -3.20 -30.03 0.37
C ASN A 317 -4.19 -29.07 1.03
N SER A 318 -4.31 -29.04 2.36
CA SER A 318 -5.35 -28.27 3.03
C SER A 318 -4.83 -27.47 4.20
N SER A 319 -5.29 -26.23 4.34
CA SER A 319 -4.99 -25.37 5.47
C SER A 319 -6.24 -24.62 6.00
N ILE A 320 -6.22 -24.36 7.30
CA ILE A 320 -7.16 -23.47 7.98
C ILE A 320 -6.38 -22.25 8.45
N ASN A 321 -6.92 -21.07 8.19
CA ASN A 321 -6.36 -19.79 8.57
C ASN A 321 -7.34 -19.07 9.50
N LEU A 322 -6.82 -18.57 10.63
CA LEU A 322 -7.54 -17.70 11.56
C LEU A 322 -6.81 -16.36 11.63
N LEU A 323 -7.54 -15.27 11.45
CA LEU A 323 -7.01 -13.91 11.61
C LEU A 323 -7.91 -13.13 12.57
N LEU A 324 -7.31 -12.55 13.59
CA LEU A 324 -7.94 -11.63 14.52
C LEU A 324 -7.25 -10.29 14.41
N THR A 325 -8.04 -9.21 14.27
CA THR A 325 -7.50 -7.85 14.26
C THR A 325 -8.31 -6.98 15.21
N GLY A 326 -7.64 -6.03 15.84
CA GLY A 326 -8.25 -5.04 16.71
C GLY A 326 -7.62 -3.68 16.48
N TYR A 327 -8.44 -2.65 16.59
CA TYR A 327 -8.03 -1.27 16.43
C TYR A 327 -8.75 -0.40 17.44
N ARG A 328 -8.05 0.58 18.01
CA ARG A 328 -8.61 1.60 18.90
C ARG A 328 -7.91 2.92 18.67
N ARG A 329 -8.70 3.97 18.41
CA ARG A 329 -8.24 5.35 18.33
C ARG A 329 -9.07 6.20 19.28
N ASN A 330 -8.39 6.86 20.21
CA ASN A 330 -8.98 7.89 21.05
C ASN A 330 -8.41 9.23 20.61
N TRP A 331 -9.26 10.07 20.07
CA TRP A 331 -8.94 11.42 19.63
C TRP A 331 -9.74 12.40 20.46
N THR A 332 -9.07 13.44 20.96
CA THR A 332 -9.72 14.55 21.66
C THR A 332 -9.35 15.86 21.00
N LEU A 333 -10.23 16.82 21.03
CA LEU A 333 -10.07 18.16 20.50
C LEU A 333 -10.53 19.20 21.51
N ASP A 334 -9.70 20.22 21.71
CA ASP A 334 -10.05 21.47 22.34
C ASP A 334 -9.96 22.58 21.27
N ALA A 335 -11.04 23.33 21.08
CA ALA A 335 -11.09 24.37 20.05
C ALA A 335 -11.71 25.65 20.57
N ASN A 336 -11.12 26.78 20.16
CA ASN A 336 -11.68 28.12 20.37
C ASN A 336 -11.87 28.76 19.00
N THR A 337 -13.09 29.15 18.67
CA THR A 337 -13.47 29.70 17.38
C THR A 337 -14.13 31.06 17.56
N ASP A 338 -13.57 32.09 16.90
CA ASP A 338 -14.17 33.41 16.77
C ASP A 338 -14.83 33.48 15.39
N ASP A 339 -16.13 33.70 15.37
CA ASP A 339 -16.98 33.82 14.19
C ASP A 339 -17.58 35.23 14.10
N THR A 340 -17.53 35.80 12.91
CA THR A 340 -18.16 37.08 12.61
C THR A 340 -19.15 36.86 11.48
N ASN A 341 -20.41 37.11 11.75
CA ASN A 341 -21.50 37.08 10.77
C ASN A 341 -22.01 38.47 10.53
N GLN A 342 -21.84 38.98 9.33
CA GLN A 342 -22.29 40.29 8.89
C GLN A 342 -23.36 40.14 7.81
N VAL A 343 -24.52 40.70 8.03
CA VAL A 343 -25.67 40.75 7.10
C VAL A 343 -25.94 42.18 6.71
N GLY A 344 -25.72 42.52 5.43
CA GLY A 344 -25.80 43.91 4.95
C GLY A 344 -24.79 44.82 5.65
N THR A 345 -25.25 46.09 5.91
CA THR A 345 -24.47 47.09 6.66
C THR A 345 -24.92 47.20 8.11
N ASP A 346 -26.04 46.60 8.47
CA ASP A 346 -26.87 46.99 9.62
C ASP A 346 -26.91 45.89 10.72
N SER A 347 -26.34 44.72 10.50
CA SER A 347 -26.33 43.62 11.48
C SER A 347 -24.99 42.87 11.49
N THR A 348 -24.31 42.92 12.64
CA THR A 348 -23.06 42.16 12.88
C THR A 348 -23.16 41.39 14.18
N ILE A 349 -22.96 40.08 14.10
CA ILE A 349 -22.94 39.19 15.26
C ILE A 349 -21.51 38.62 15.39
N LEU A 350 -20.92 38.84 16.56
CA LEU A 350 -19.63 38.19 16.93
C LEU A 350 -19.97 37.02 17.84
N THR A 351 -19.55 35.81 17.46
CA THR A 351 -19.72 34.60 18.29
C THR A 351 -18.38 34.00 18.64
N THR A 352 -18.12 33.81 19.91
CA THR A 352 -17.01 32.99 20.41
C THR A 352 -17.56 31.62 20.78
N MET A 353 -17.04 30.55 20.17
CA MET A 353 -17.40 29.18 20.46
C MET A 353 -16.20 28.44 21.07
N THR A 354 -16.41 27.87 22.24
CA THR A 354 -15.47 26.90 22.83
C THR A 354 -16.03 25.50 22.61
N ALA A 355 -15.24 24.61 22.03
CA ALA A 355 -15.65 23.25 21.77
C ALA A 355 -14.69 22.25 22.40
N TRP A 356 -15.25 21.24 23.03
CA TRP A 356 -14.55 20.04 23.41
C TRP A 356 -15.18 18.84 22.72
N GLU A 357 -14.35 18.00 22.09
CA GLU A 357 -14.81 16.83 21.37
C GLU A 357 -13.94 15.61 21.72
N LYS A 358 -14.58 14.46 21.84
CA LYS A 358 -13.92 13.19 21.91
C LYS A 358 -14.44 12.30 20.80
N ASN A 359 -13.56 11.61 20.10
CA ASN A 359 -13.91 10.62 19.09
C ASN A 359 -13.19 9.32 19.39
N LEU A 360 -13.95 8.33 19.85
CA LEU A 360 -13.44 6.99 20.13
C LEU A 360 -13.87 6.06 19.00
N TRP A 361 -12.91 5.60 18.22
CA TRP A 361 -13.08 4.52 17.26
C TRP A 361 -12.50 3.23 17.79
N GLN A 362 -13.26 2.17 17.70
CA GLN A 362 -12.77 0.83 18.01
C GLN A 362 -13.34 -0.21 17.06
N SER A 363 -12.54 -1.23 16.75
CA SER A 363 -12.96 -2.32 15.90
C SER A 363 -12.34 -3.65 16.30
N ALA A 364 -13.06 -4.72 16.02
CA ALA A 364 -12.57 -6.08 16.11
C ALA A 364 -13.03 -6.87 14.88
N THR A 365 -12.11 -7.63 14.28
CA THR A 365 -12.42 -8.51 13.15
C THR A 365 -11.94 -9.91 13.46
N ALA A 366 -12.76 -10.90 13.15
CA ALA A 366 -12.42 -12.32 13.18
C ALA A 366 -12.68 -12.93 11.81
N SER A 367 -11.65 -13.50 11.20
CA SER A 367 -11.70 -14.12 9.87
C SER A 367 -11.25 -15.57 9.95
N VAL A 368 -12.01 -16.47 9.35
CA VAL A 368 -11.66 -17.90 9.20
C VAL A 368 -11.70 -18.23 7.72
N ALA A 369 -10.64 -18.86 7.21
CA ALA A 369 -10.60 -19.34 5.84
C ALA A 369 -10.09 -20.78 5.78
N TYR A 370 -10.79 -21.60 5.01
CA TYR A 370 -10.37 -22.96 4.64
C TYR A 370 -9.94 -22.95 3.18
N GLN A 371 -8.73 -23.44 2.92
CA GLN A 371 -8.17 -23.55 1.58
C GLN A 371 -7.74 -25.00 1.35
N THR A 372 -8.11 -25.56 0.21
CA THR A 372 -7.72 -26.92 -0.18
C THR A 372 -7.52 -27.07 -1.67
N LYS A 373 -6.45 -27.79 -2.04
CA LYS A 373 -6.25 -28.28 -3.41
C LYS A 373 -7.05 -29.53 -3.59
N LEU A 374 -8.00 -29.50 -4.51
CA LEU A 374 -8.80 -30.68 -4.90
C LEU A 374 -8.03 -31.57 -5.87
N SER A 375 -7.11 -30.97 -6.65
CA SER A 375 -6.16 -31.62 -7.54
C SER A 375 -4.97 -30.70 -7.79
N ASP A 376 -3.95 -31.17 -8.52
CA ASP A 376 -2.80 -30.32 -8.93
C ASP A 376 -3.23 -29.11 -9.78
N ARG A 377 -4.44 -29.17 -10.36
CA ARG A 377 -4.97 -28.12 -11.25
C ARG A 377 -6.11 -27.33 -10.64
N SER A 378 -6.61 -27.69 -9.46
CA SER A 378 -7.79 -27.05 -8.88
C SER A 378 -7.66 -26.80 -7.39
N GLU A 379 -8.11 -25.62 -6.97
CA GLU A 379 -8.09 -25.14 -5.59
C GLU A 379 -9.42 -24.45 -5.25
N ILE A 380 -9.94 -24.72 -4.07
CA ILE A 380 -11.08 -24.02 -3.49
C ILE A 380 -10.66 -23.29 -2.21
N THR A 381 -11.19 -22.10 -2.02
CA THR A 381 -11.05 -21.32 -0.79
C THR A 381 -12.42 -20.88 -0.32
N ILE A 382 -12.75 -21.13 0.96
CA ILE A 382 -13.99 -20.71 1.60
C ILE A 382 -13.61 -19.86 2.80
N GLY A 383 -14.20 -18.66 2.92
CA GLY A 383 -13.94 -17.71 3.98
C GLY A 383 -15.20 -17.20 4.64
N PHE A 384 -15.11 -16.97 5.95
CA PHE A 384 -16.14 -16.32 6.77
C PHE A 384 -15.48 -15.25 7.64
N ASP A 385 -16.05 -14.03 7.63
CA ASP A 385 -15.59 -12.94 8.45
C ASP A 385 -16.74 -12.36 9.26
N TYR A 386 -16.44 -12.01 10.51
CA TYR A 386 -17.27 -11.18 11.37
C TYR A 386 -16.51 -9.92 11.72
N LEU A 387 -17.13 -8.74 11.50
CA LEU A 387 -16.54 -7.45 11.80
C LEU A 387 -17.49 -6.68 12.71
N TYR A 388 -16.91 -6.06 13.73
CA TYR A 388 -17.56 -5.13 14.64
C TYR A 388 -16.79 -3.82 14.66
N TYR A 389 -17.50 -2.72 14.48
CA TYR A 389 -16.98 -1.37 14.62
C TYR A 389 -17.89 -0.58 15.53
N GLU A 390 -17.33 0.37 16.25
CA GLU A 390 -18.05 1.29 17.11
C GLU A 390 -17.37 2.66 17.06
N ASN A 391 -18.19 3.70 16.90
CA ASN A 391 -17.74 5.07 16.98
C ASN A 391 -18.58 5.82 18.01
N ASP A 392 -17.91 6.28 19.08
CA ASP A 392 -18.52 7.13 20.11
C ASP A 392 -17.92 8.53 20.04
N ASN A 393 -18.78 9.54 19.93
CA ASN A 393 -18.35 10.93 19.76
C ASN A 393 -19.13 11.89 20.66
N PRO A 394 -18.89 11.91 21.99
CA PRO A 394 -19.39 12.94 22.87
C PRO A 394 -18.67 14.27 22.62
N SER A 395 -19.44 15.36 22.57
CA SER A 395 -18.95 16.71 22.28
C SER A 395 -19.77 17.77 23.01
N THR A 396 -19.09 18.85 23.43
CA THR A 396 -19.75 20.02 24.04
C THR A 396 -19.35 21.28 23.31
N TYR A 397 -20.28 22.19 23.15
CA TYR A 397 -20.09 23.48 22.48
C TYR A 397 -20.72 24.58 23.32
N ASP A 398 -19.88 25.54 23.75
CA ASP A 398 -20.32 26.73 24.50
C ASP A 398 -20.17 27.95 23.56
N ASN A 399 -21.28 28.61 23.24
CA ASN A 399 -21.33 29.74 22.36
C ASN A 399 -21.71 31.01 23.13
N LEU A 400 -20.99 32.09 22.87
CA LEU A 400 -21.28 33.43 23.34
C LEU A 400 -21.42 34.36 22.13
N ALA A 401 -22.67 34.72 21.78
CA ALA A 401 -22.97 35.64 20.68
C ALA A 401 -23.23 37.06 21.19
N LYS A 402 -22.63 38.05 20.53
CA LYS A 402 -22.77 39.48 20.81
C LYS A 402 -23.23 40.22 19.56
N HIS A 403 -24.34 40.92 19.65
CA HIS A 403 -24.85 41.81 18.63
C HIS A 403 -24.19 43.18 18.76
N ILE A 404 -23.51 43.64 17.71
CA ILE A 404 -22.73 44.89 17.75
C ILE A 404 -23.63 46.13 17.75
N GLU A 405 -24.70 46.06 16.99
CA GLU A 405 -25.70 47.19 16.86
C GLU A 405 -26.67 47.28 18.04
N GLY A 406 -26.58 46.34 18.99
CA GLY A 406 -27.37 46.29 20.20
C GLY A 406 -26.55 45.84 21.41
N SER A 407 -27.14 45.87 22.60
CA SER A 407 -26.49 45.35 23.81
C SER A 407 -26.83 43.90 24.13
N ALA A 408 -27.46 43.20 23.18
CA ALA A 408 -27.87 41.81 23.36
C ALA A 408 -26.65 40.87 23.35
N THR A 409 -26.58 40.00 24.37
CA THR A 409 -25.63 38.92 24.49
C THR A 409 -26.43 37.64 24.70
N GLU A 410 -26.14 36.62 23.90
CA GLU A 410 -26.83 35.33 23.96
C GLU A 410 -25.80 34.24 24.29
N GLU A 411 -26.09 33.44 25.29
CA GLU A 411 -25.32 32.25 25.62
C GLU A 411 -26.10 31.01 25.18
N SER A 412 -25.38 30.05 24.56
CA SER A 412 -25.95 28.78 24.12
C SER A 412 -24.96 27.67 24.38
N LYS A 413 -25.38 26.64 25.14
CA LYS A 413 -24.58 25.45 25.36
C LYS A 413 -25.27 24.27 24.71
N ILE A 414 -24.47 23.46 24.03
CA ILE A 414 -24.90 22.26 23.32
C ILE A 414 -24.09 21.08 23.82
N ASP A 415 -24.78 20.01 24.16
CA ASP A 415 -24.20 18.70 24.48
C ASP A 415 -24.67 17.70 23.43
N LEU A 416 -23.73 17.08 22.75
CA LEU A 416 -23.98 16.12 21.67
C LEU A 416 -23.32 14.79 22.01
N SER A 417 -24.06 13.71 21.84
CA SER A 417 -23.56 12.36 21.94
C SER A 417 -23.95 11.59 20.70
N LYS A 418 -22.96 10.99 20.01
CA LYS A 418 -23.19 10.09 18.88
C LYS A 418 -22.60 8.73 19.20
N SER A 419 -23.38 7.66 19.00
CA SER A 419 -22.91 6.28 19.06
C SER A 419 -23.32 5.53 17.80
N THR A 420 -22.34 4.86 17.15
CA THR A 420 -22.56 4.20 15.86
C THR A 420 -21.90 2.82 15.84
N PRO A 421 -22.56 1.77 16.37
CA PRO A 421 -22.15 0.40 16.21
C PRO A 421 -22.45 -0.10 14.78
N ILE A 422 -21.48 -0.80 14.16
CA ILE A 422 -21.60 -1.38 12.83
C ILE A 422 -21.17 -2.86 12.89
N ARG A 423 -21.97 -3.75 12.31
CA ARG A 423 -21.71 -5.19 12.27
C ARG A 423 -21.78 -5.71 10.85
N PHE A 424 -20.82 -6.59 10.50
CA PHE A 424 -20.81 -7.28 9.21
C PHE A 424 -20.66 -8.79 9.40
N LEU A 425 -21.37 -9.52 8.55
CA LEU A 425 -21.16 -10.94 8.29
C LEU A 425 -20.84 -11.10 6.81
N VAL A 426 -19.71 -11.72 6.49
CA VAL A 426 -19.25 -11.94 5.13
C VAL A 426 -18.95 -13.40 4.91
N ALA A 427 -19.46 -13.96 3.82
CA ALA A 427 -19.15 -15.30 3.35
C ALA A 427 -18.67 -15.24 1.90
N LYS A 428 -17.58 -15.93 1.58
CA LYS A 428 -16.98 -15.98 0.24
C LYS A 428 -16.52 -17.39 -0.09
N ALA A 429 -16.71 -17.81 -1.35
CA ALA A 429 -16.17 -19.05 -1.88
C ALA A 429 -15.56 -18.79 -3.26
N ASP A 430 -14.29 -19.15 -3.45
CA ASP A 430 -13.53 -18.99 -4.68
C ASP A 430 -13.06 -20.37 -5.16
N TYR A 431 -13.15 -20.63 -6.47
CA TYR A 431 -12.66 -21.82 -7.13
C TYR A 431 -11.74 -21.45 -8.29
N ASN A 432 -10.52 -21.97 -8.27
CA ASN A 432 -9.52 -21.78 -9.30
C ASN A 432 -9.27 -23.09 -10.03
N TYR A 433 -9.25 -23.06 -11.36
CA TYR A 433 -9.04 -24.23 -12.21
C TYR A 433 -8.08 -23.94 -13.36
N ASN A 434 -6.92 -24.62 -13.35
CA ASN A 434 -5.95 -24.56 -14.44
C ASN A 434 -6.35 -25.58 -15.53
N ILE A 435 -7.03 -25.10 -16.58
CA ILE A 435 -7.43 -25.94 -17.74
C ILE A 435 -6.18 -26.46 -18.44
N SER A 436 -5.19 -25.57 -18.63
CA SER A 436 -3.89 -25.85 -19.19
C SER A 436 -2.85 -24.89 -18.61
N ASP A 437 -1.57 -25.07 -18.94
CA ASP A 437 -0.51 -24.13 -18.56
C ASP A 437 -0.74 -22.71 -19.13
N ALA A 438 -1.53 -22.60 -20.20
CA ALA A 438 -1.85 -21.34 -20.86
C ALA A 438 -3.21 -20.76 -20.45
N LEU A 439 -4.09 -21.49 -19.76
CA LEU A 439 -5.45 -21.05 -19.46
C LEU A 439 -5.87 -21.43 -18.04
N THR A 440 -6.13 -20.42 -17.21
CA THR A 440 -6.70 -20.55 -15.87
C THR A 440 -8.08 -19.91 -15.83
N LEU A 441 -9.07 -20.61 -15.27
CA LEU A 441 -10.39 -20.08 -14.92
C LEU A 441 -10.48 -19.85 -13.43
N GLU A 442 -11.09 -18.73 -13.04
CA GLU A 442 -11.38 -18.36 -11.65
C GLU A 442 -12.86 -18.00 -11.56
N THR A 443 -13.57 -18.55 -10.59
CA THR A 443 -14.98 -18.24 -10.32
C THR A 443 -15.23 -18.18 -8.83
N GLY A 444 -16.23 -17.43 -8.41
CA GLY A 444 -16.59 -17.36 -7.00
C GLY A 444 -17.88 -16.63 -6.75
N VAL A 445 -18.33 -16.75 -5.49
CA VAL A 445 -19.52 -16.10 -4.97
C VAL A 445 -19.20 -15.42 -3.64
N LYS A 446 -19.90 -14.32 -3.35
CA LYS A 446 -19.77 -13.56 -2.09
C LYS A 446 -21.16 -13.14 -1.61
N ALA A 447 -21.40 -13.22 -0.32
CA ALA A 447 -22.58 -12.70 0.35
C ALA A 447 -22.15 -11.86 1.56
N VAL A 448 -22.80 -10.70 1.72
CA VAL A 448 -22.56 -9.74 2.80
C VAL A 448 -23.88 -9.35 3.43
N ARG A 449 -23.92 -9.30 4.75
CA ARG A 449 -24.96 -8.64 5.52
C ARG A 449 -24.32 -7.65 6.47
N SER A 450 -24.76 -6.41 6.39
CA SER A 450 -24.35 -5.35 7.34
C SER A 450 -25.54 -4.73 8.04
N ALA A 451 -25.31 -4.31 9.27
CA ALA A 451 -26.27 -3.54 10.07
C ALA A 451 -25.50 -2.44 10.82
N LEU A 452 -26.03 -1.22 10.74
CA LEU A 452 -25.52 -0.03 11.40
C LEU A 452 -26.67 0.65 12.14
N ASP A 453 -26.47 0.92 13.41
CA ASP A 453 -27.33 1.81 14.20
C ASP A 453 -26.62 3.16 14.36
N ASN A 454 -27.27 4.26 14.11
CA ASN A 454 -26.74 5.60 14.34
C ASN A 454 -27.64 6.34 15.32
N ASP A 455 -27.14 6.49 16.54
CA ASP A 455 -27.86 7.14 17.65
C ASP A 455 -27.21 8.48 17.95
N VAL A 456 -27.90 9.57 17.69
CA VAL A 456 -27.46 10.95 17.91
C VAL A 456 -28.41 11.63 18.86
N LEU A 457 -27.91 11.98 20.03
CA LEU A 457 -28.66 12.77 21.04
C LEU A 457 -28.01 14.14 21.16
N THR A 458 -28.78 15.19 20.89
CA THR A 458 -28.36 16.58 21.08
C THR A 458 -29.24 17.23 22.13
N ARG A 459 -28.64 17.92 23.07
CA ARG A 459 -29.31 18.67 24.12
C ARG A 459 -28.81 20.11 24.10
N ARG A 460 -29.71 21.04 24.38
CA ARG A 460 -29.40 22.46 24.60
C ARG A 460 -29.71 22.86 26.02
N GLU A 461 -28.88 23.71 26.62
CA GLU A 461 -29.19 24.32 27.88
C GLU A 461 -30.21 25.47 27.67
N SER A 462 -31.29 25.44 28.43
CA SER A 462 -32.32 26.49 28.47
C SER A 462 -32.72 26.72 29.92
N GLU A 463 -32.52 27.92 30.43
CA GLU A 463 -32.86 28.31 31.81
C GLU A 463 -32.24 27.36 32.88
N GLY A 464 -30.99 26.88 32.63
CA GLY A 464 -30.28 25.97 33.54
C GLY A 464 -30.68 24.48 33.41
N ASN A 465 -31.59 24.13 32.49
CA ASN A 465 -32.03 22.76 32.24
C ASN A 465 -31.58 22.30 30.85
N TRP A 466 -31.16 21.03 30.76
CA TRP A 466 -30.86 20.41 29.50
C TRP A 466 -32.11 19.88 28.81
N ILE A 467 -32.44 20.44 27.67
CA ILE A 467 -33.61 20.09 26.84
C ILE A 467 -33.10 19.39 25.55
N VAL A 468 -33.75 18.29 25.19
CA VAL A 468 -33.45 17.59 23.91
C VAL A 468 -33.79 18.50 22.74
N ASP A 469 -32.83 18.66 21.83
CA ASP A 469 -33.03 19.39 20.58
C ASP A 469 -33.54 18.43 19.50
N PRO A 470 -34.80 18.51 19.08
CA PRO A 470 -35.36 17.56 18.13
C PRO A 470 -34.83 17.73 16.70
N VAL A 471 -34.22 18.88 16.37
CA VAL A 471 -33.68 19.14 15.03
C VAL A 471 -32.38 18.37 14.80
N PHE A 472 -31.58 18.23 15.87
CA PHE A 472 -30.26 17.59 15.81
C PHE A 472 -30.22 16.22 16.51
N THR A 473 -31.33 15.77 17.10
CA THR A 473 -31.47 14.43 17.67
C THR A 473 -32.07 13.49 16.63
N SER A 474 -31.41 12.36 16.39
CA SER A 474 -31.90 11.39 15.42
C SER A 474 -31.44 9.97 15.75
N PHE A 475 -32.29 9.01 15.44
CA PHE A 475 -31.93 7.61 15.42
C PHE A 475 -32.24 7.05 14.03
N SER A 476 -31.29 6.31 13.47
CA SER A 476 -31.50 5.58 12.20
C SER A 476 -30.83 4.22 12.23
N ARG A 477 -31.48 3.25 11.58
CA ARG A 477 -30.93 1.92 11.33
C ARG A 477 -30.75 1.71 9.85
N LEU A 478 -29.54 1.34 9.43
CA LEU A 478 -29.23 0.96 8.07
C LEU A 478 -28.95 -0.54 8.04
N GLU A 479 -29.65 -1.25 7.16
CA GLU A 479 -29.36 -2.65 6.83
C GLU A 479 -29.01 -2.75 5.34
N GLU A 480 -27.92 -3.48 5.04
CA GLU A 480 -27.52 -3.70 3.66
C GLU A 480 -27.14 -5.15 3.42
N ASN A 481 -27.63 -5.70 2.31
CA ASN A 481 -27.30 -7.04 1.83
C ASN A 481 -26.70 -6.94 0.43
N ILE A 482 -25.52 -7.53 0.22
CA ILE A 482 -24.85 -7.60 -1.08
C ILE A 482 -24.62 -9.06 -1.45
N CYS A 483 -25.02 -9.45 -2.65
CA CYS A 483 -24.73 -10.76 -3.24
C CYS A 483 -23.97 -10.55 -4.54
N ALA A 484 -22.87 -11.28 -4.71
CA ALA A 484 -22.02 -11.18 -5.89
C ALA A 484 -21.60 -12.55 -6.43
N GLY A 485 -21.42 -12.61 -7.74
CA GLY A 485 -20.82 -13.76 -8.41
C GLY A 485 -19.92 -13.31 -9.55
N TYR A 486 -18.83 -14.02 -9.80
CA TYR A 486 -17.87 -13.66 -10.84
C TYR A 486 -17.31 -14.88 -11.57
N LEU A 487 -16.88 -14.62 -12.82
CA LEU A 487 -16.09 -15.52 -13.65
C LEU A 487 -14.97 -14.73 -14.31
N SER A 488 -13.73 -15.23 -14.26
CA SER A 488 -12.60 -14.67 -14.99
C SER A 488 -11.72 -15.74 -15.61
N ALA A 489 -11.02 -15.36 -16.68
CA ALA A 489 -10.10 -16.20 -17.42
C ALA A 489 -8.76 -15.48 -17.60
N LYS A 490 -7.66 -16.15 -17.26
CA LYS A 490 -6.29 -15.74 -17.55
C LYS A 490 -5.77 -16.62 -18.68
N TRP A 491 -5.47 -16.01 -19.82
CA TRP A 491 -5.11 -16.73 -21.04
C TRP A 491 -3.79 -16.19 -21.62
N GLN A 492 -2.86 -17.08 -21.89
CA GLN A 492 -1.59 -16.80 -22.53
C GLN A 492 -1.51 -17.52 -23.89
N PRO A 493 -2.16 -16.96 -24.95
CA PRO A 493 -2.23 -17.61 -26.26
C PRO A 493 -0.87 -17.80 -26.95
N ALA A 494 0.10 -17.00 -26.60
CA ALA A 494 1.47 -17.08 -27.07
C ALA A 494 2.43 -16.48 -26.04
N GLU A 495 3.72 -16.78 -26.14
CA GLU A 495 4.76 -16.35 -25.20
C GLU A 495 4.75 -14.83 -24.88
N ARG A 496 4.41 -14.03 -25.90
CA ARG A 496 4.41 -12.55 -25.79
C ARG A 496 3.04 -11.92 -25.59
N TRP A 497 1.98 -12.72 -25.56
CA TRP A 497 0.61 -12.24 -25.40
C TRP A 497 0.02 -12.78 -24.10
N GLN A 498 -0.58 -11.88 -23.34
CA GLN A 498 -1.36 -12.25 -22.18
C GLN A 498 -2.71 -11.52 -22.25
N VAL A 499 -3.77 -12.22 -21.93
CA VAL A 499 -5.15 -11.70 -21.89
C VAL A 499 -5.75 -12.09 -20.55
N ASN A 500 -6.34 -11.14 -19.85
CA ASN A 500 -7.10 -11.36 -18.65
C ASN A 500 -8.48 -10.74 -18.86
N GLY A 501 -9.54 -11.52 -18.76
CA GLY A 501 -10.92 -11.07 -18.97
C GLY A 501 -11.83 -11.65 -17.92
N GLY A 502 -12.80 -10.86 -17.44
CA GLY A 502 -13.74 -11.33 -16.46
C GLY A 502 -15.01 -10.48 -16.39
N LEU A 503 -16.01 -11.06 -15.78
CA LEU A 503 -17.31 -10.45 -15.54
C LEU A 503 -17.75 -10.75 -14.13
N ARG A 504 -18.17 -9.72 -13.40
CA ARG A 504 -18.75 -9.81 -12.06
C ARG A 504 -20.15 -9.19 -12.10
N TYR A 505 -21.07 -9.80 -11.40
CA TYR A 505 -22.39 -9.23 -11.13
C TYR A 505 -22.54 -9.03 -9.62
N GLU A 506 -23.01 -7.86 -9.20
CA GLU A 506 -23.34 -7.54 -7.81
C GLU A 506 -24.77 -7.04 -7.72
N TYR A 507 -25.52 -7.58 -6.77
CA TYR A 507 -26.85 -7.13 -6.38
C TYR A 507 -26.79 -6.58 -4.95
N THR A 508 -27.31 -5.38 -4.76
CA THR A 508 -27.34 -4.69 -3.46
C THR A 508 -28.78 -4.32 -3.11
N HIS A 509 -29.14 -4.57 -1.86
CA HIS A 509 -30.35 -4.08 -1.23
C HIS A 509 -29.99 -3.30 0.03
N THR A 510 -30.23 -2.00 0.03
CA THR A 510 -29.98 -1.09 1.15
C THR A 510 -31.31 -0.56 1.67
N ASN A 511 -31.55 -0.70 2.97
CA ASN A 511 -32.70 -0.15 3.67
C ASN A 511 -32.24 0.79 4.79
N ILE A 512 -32.87 1.95 4.90
CA ILE A 512 -32.67 2.88 6.03
C ILE A 512 -34.04 3.13 6.66
N GLY A 513 -34.15 2.87 7.94
CA GLY A 513 -35.33 3.14 8.75
C GLY A 513 -35.05 4.06 9.93
N THR A 514 -36.07 4.71 10.42
CA THR A 514 -36.10 5.48 11.66
C THR A 514 -37.18 4.90 12.57
N PRO A 515 -37.30 5.30 13.86
CA PRO A 515 -38.39 4.86 14.73
C PRO A 515 -39.79 5.20 14.19
N ASP A 516 -39.90 6.28 13.39
CA ASP A 516 -41.16 6.77 12.84
C ASP A 516 -41.46 6.22 11.45
N GLU A 517 -40.45 5.75 10.71
CA GLU A 517 -40.56 5.28 9.34
C GLU A 517 -39.58 4.12 9.05
N ASP A 518 -40.11 2.90 8.89
CA ASP A 518 -39.32 1.69 8.70
C ASP A 518 -38.54 1.65 7.37
N ASN A 519 -38.97 2.37 6.35
CA ASN A 519 -38.41 2.34 5.00
C ASN A 519 -38.22 3.77 4.44
N LEU A 520 -37.56 4.63 5.20
CA LEU A 520 -37.19 5.97 4.73
C LEU A 520 -36.39 5.89 3.40
N VAL A 521 -35.57 4.88 3.25
CA VAL A 521 -34.87 4.54 2.01
C VAL A 521 -34.94 3.03 1.80
N ASP A 522 -35.53 2.57 0.68
CA ASP A 522 -35.48 1.18 0.22
C ASP A 522 -34.91 1.15 -1.21
N ARG A 523 -33.64 0.76 -1.37
CA ARG A 523 -32.93 0.74 -2.64
C ARG A 523 -32.49 -0.65 -3.03
N LYS A 524 -32.85 -1.05 -4.26
CA LYS A 524 -32.45 -2.33 -4.86
C LYS A 524 -31.83 -2.05 -6.21
N TYR A 525 -30.61 -2.52 -6.42
CA TYR A 525 -29.91 -2.35 -7.70
C TYR A 525 -28.95 -3.49 -7.96
N GLY A 526 -28.71 -3.75 -9.24
CA GLY A 526 -27.73 -4.74 -9.69
C GLY A 526 -26.97 -4.24 -10.90
N TYR A 527 -25.63 -4.49 -10.90
CA TYR A 527 -24.75 -4.05 -11.98
C TYR A 527 -23.81 -5.16 -12.41
N PHE A 528 -23.47 -5.14 -13.70
CA PHE A 528 -22.37 -5.93 -14.25
C PHE A 528 -21.08 -5.12 -14.30
N PHE A 529 -19.98 -5.76 -13.90
CA PHE A 529 -18.66 -5.17 -13.82
C PHE A 529 -17.68 -5.98 -14.69
N PRO A 530 -17.63 -5.71 -16.01
CA PRO A 530 -16.63 -6.30 -16.90
C PRO A 530 -15.22 -5.72 -16.60
N SER A 531 -14.20 -6.57 -16.75
CA SER A 531 -12.79 -6.17 -16.75
C SER A 531 -12.03 -6.92 -17.83
N VAL A 532 -11.22 -6.22 -18.62
CA VAL A 532 -10.37 -6.81 -19.65
C VAL A 532 -9.01 -6.13 -19.64
N SER A 533 -7.96 -6.92 -19.71
CA SER A 533 -6.58 -6.44 -19.87
C SER A 533 -5.86 -7.27 -20.92
N VAL A 534 -5.18 -6.62 -21.85
CA VAL A 534 -4.38 -7.25 -22.89
C VAL A 534 -2.97 -6.68 -22.82
N LYS A 535 -1.97 -7.55 -22.66
CA LYS A 535 -0.56 -7.19 -22.67
C LYS A 535 0.16 -7.85 -23.84
N ARG A 536 1.02 -7.09 -24.51
CA ARG A 536 1.90 -7.58 -25.56
C ARG A 536 3.36 -7.17 -25.30
N GLY A 537 4.25 -8.14 -25.20
CA GLY A 537 5.70 -7.91 -25.18
C GLY A 537 6.21 -7.56 -26.59
N ILE A 538 7.00 -6.46 -26.70
CA ILE A 538 7.58 -5.95 -27.96
C ILE A 538 9.11 -6.13 -27.94
N GLY A 539 9.62 -7.21 -27.38
CA GLY A 539 11.03 -7.49 -27.20
C GLY A 539 11.37 -7.82 -25.76
N SER A 540 12.62 -7.71 -25.36
CA SER A 540 13.07 -8.08 -24.00
C SER A 540 12.77 -7.03 -22.93
N GLU A 541 12.67 -5.74 -23.33
CA GLU A 541 12.57 -4.61 -22.39
C GLU A 541 11.43 -3.64 -22.72
N LYS A 542 10.47 -4.06 -23.51
CA LYS A 542 9.35 -3.22 -23.95
C LYS A 542 8.07 -4.00 -23.97
N ASP A 543 7.03 -3.43 -23.41
CA ASP A 543 5.68 -3.96 -23.51
C ASP A 543 4.63 -2.85 -23.58
N ILE A 544 3.49 -3.19 -24.14
CA ILE A 544 2.29 -2.36 -24.16
C ILE A 544 1.15 -3.12 -23.53
N GLN A 545 0.36 -2.42 -22.74
CA GLN A 545 -0.83 -2.93 -22.09
C GLN A 545 -2.00 -2.00 -22.37
N LEU A 546 -3.15 -2.61 -22.69
CA LEU A 546 -4.44 -1.94 -22.76
C LEU A 546 -5.37 -2.57 -21.74
N SER A 547 -6.11 -1.76 -20.99
CA SER A 547 -7.11 -2.28 -20.06
C SER A 547 -8.39 -1.45 -20.05
N TYR A 548 -9.49 -2.12 -19.76
CA TYR A 548 -10.81 -1.56 -19.49
C TYR A 548 -11.36 -2.18 -18.22
N SER A 549 -12.00 -1.38 -17.37
CA SER A 549 -12.74 -1.87 -16.22
C SER A 549 -13.92 -0.98 -15.90
N LYS A 550 -15.01 -1.59 -15.44
CA LYS A 550 -16.15 -0.91 -14.85
C LYS A 550 -16.16 -1.17 -13.34
N ARG A 551 -16.37 -0.13 -12.54
CA ARG A 551 -16.26 -0.18 -11.07
C ARG A 551 -17.40 0.60 -10.43
N ILE A 552 -17.64 0.33 -9.13
CA ILE A 552 -18.61 1.06 -8.30
C ILE A 552 -17.90 1.72 -7.12
N THR A 553 -18.39 2.88 -6.70
CA THR A 553 -18.06 3.47 -5.41
C THR A 553 -19.38 3.73 -4.68
N ARG A 554 -19.59 2.98 -3.59
CA ARG A 554 -20.76 3.15 -2.73
C ARG A 554 -20.51 4.29 -1.74
N PRO A 555 -21.55 5.06 -1.34
CA PRO A 555 -21.42 6.02 -0.26
C PRO A 555 -20.86 5.32 0.99
N THR A 556 -20.02 6.00 1.75
CA THR A 556 -19.66 5.52 3.09
C THR A 556 -20.87 5.60 4.03
N TYR A 557 -20.84 4.88 5.12
CA TYR A 557 -21.95 4.95 6.09
C TYR A 557 -22.06 6.34 6.73
N ASN A 558 -20.95 7.05 6.90
CA ASN A 558 -20.94 8.43 7.35
C ASN A 558 -21.54 9.38 6.32
N ASP A 559 -21.37 9.14 5.00
CA ASP A 559 -21.99 10.00 3.98
C ASP A 559 -23.51 9.95 3.98
N ILE A 560 -24.09 8.77 4.29
CA ILE A 560 -25.54 8.56 4.23
C ILE A 560 -26.25 8.63 5.59
N ALA A 561 -25.53 8.46 6.71
CA ALA A 561 -26.13 8.50 8.03
C ALA A 561 -26.57 9.94 8.38
N PRO A 562 -27.80 10.16 8.86
CA PRO A 562 -28.21 11.47 9.33
C PRO A 562 -27.44 11.79 10.63
N TYR A 563 -26.49 12.70 10.55
CA TYR A 563 -25.77 13.25 11.70
C TYR A 563 -25.39 14.70 11.42
N VAL A 564 -25.07 15.45 12.45
CA VAL A 564 -24.57 16.81 12.34
C VAL A 564 -23.30 16.98 13.14
N PHE A 565 -22.30 17.61 12.53
CA PHE A 565 -21.05 18.00 13.16
C PHE A 565 -20.85 19.53 13.03
N PHE A 566 -20.49 20.19 14.15
CA PHE A 566 -20.37 21.64 14.20
C PHE A 566 -18.94 22.10 13.91
N TRP A 567 -18.74 22.82 12.80
CA TRP A 567 -17.50 23.52 12.50
C TRP A 567 -17.44 24.90 13.17
N GLY A 568 -18.61 25.49 13.36
CA GLY A 568 -18.84 26.79 13.96
C GLY A 568 -20.33 26.95 14.29
N PRO A 569 -20.70 28.07 14.90
CA PRO A 569 -22.07 28.30 15.36
C PRO A 569 -23.12 28.22 14.25
N ARG A 570 -22.75 28.48 13.00
CA ARG A 570 -23.61 28.52 11.81
C ARG A 570 -23.15 27.63 10.67
N THR A 571 -22.14 26.80 10.91
CA THR A 571 -21.53 25.97 9.88
C THR A 571 -21.47 24.52 10.35
N PHE A 572 -22.11 23.61 9.59
CA PHE A 572 -22.27 22.21 9.95
C PHE A 572 -21.77 21.29 8.84
N SER A 573 -21.47 20.05 9.19
CA SER A 573 -21.45 18.94 8.24
C SER A 573 -22.59 17.99 8.57
N ALA A 574 -23.22 17.40 7.54
CA ALA A 574 -24.30 16.43 7.70
C ALA A 574 -24.18 15.30 6.67
N GLY A 575 -24.75 14.15 7.01
CA GLY A 575 -24.94 13.07 6.06
C GLY A 575 -26.05 13.37 5.04
N ASN A 576 -26.08 12.62 3.94
CA ASN A 576 -27.07 12.75 2.87
C ASN A 576 -27.64 11.38 2.46
N THR A 577 -28.83 11.07 2.96
CA THR A 577 -29.54 9.80 2.68
C THR A 577 -29.91 9.62 1.20
N SER A 578 -29.91 10.70 0.39
CA SER A 578 -30.27 10.64 -1.04
C SER A 578 -29.14 10.20 -1.96
N LEU A 579 -27.92 9.96 -1.45
CA LEU A 579 -26.78 9.55 -2.24
C LEU A 579 -26.98 8.20 -2.94
N TYR A 580 -26.61 8.14 -4.21
CA TYR A 580 -26.52 6.93 -5.02
C TYR A 580 -25.06 6.51 -5.20
N PRO A 581 -24.78 5.22 -5.46
CA PRO A 581 -23.43 4.78 -5.80
C PRO A 581 -22.96 5.41 -7.12
N ALA A 582 -21.68 5.75 -7.17
CA ALA A 582 -21.00 6.19 -8.38
C ALA A 582 -20.56 4.99 -9.22
N ILE A 583 -20.68 5.09 -10.55
CA ILE A 583 -20.27 4.06 -11.50
C ILE A 583 -19.20 4.65 -12.41
N ALA A 584 -18.02 4.04 -12.41
CA ALA A 584 -16.87 4.46 -13.19
C ALA A 584 -16.53 3.47 -14.30
N ASP A 585 -16.45 3.96 -15.53
CA ASP A 585 -15.87 3.28 -16.69
C ASP A 585 -14.49 3.83 -16.96
N ALA A 586 -13.46 2.98 -16.99
CA ALA A 586 -12.08 3.40 -17.14
C ALA A 586 -11.35 2.62 -18.23
N VAL A 587 -10.61 3.34 -19.08
CA VAL A 587 -9.70 2.78 -20.09
C VAL A 587 -8.29 3.27 -19.80
N SER A 588 -7.31 2.40 -19.89
CA SER A 588 -5.90 2.79 -19.77
C SER A 588 -5.02 2.13 -20.83
N ALA A 589 -4.00 2.86 -21.24
CA ALA A 589 -2.92 2.40 -22.11
C ALA A 589 -1.58 2.67 -21.41
N THR A 590 -0.80 1.63 -21.17
CA THR A 590 0.50 1.74 -20.52
C THR A 590 1.58 1.22 -21.45
N TYR A 591 2.64 2.00 -21.66
CA TYR A 591 3.84 1.63 -22.39
C TYR A 591 5.03 1.63 -21.45
N HIS A 592 5.66 0.49 -21.30
CA HIS A 592 6.88 0.32 -20.54
C HIS A 592 8.07 0.15 -21.48
N VAL A 593 9.16 0.87 -21.22
CA VAL A 593 10.40 0.75 -21.96
C VAL A 593 11.58 1.02 -21.04
N ARG A 594 12.34 -0.02 -20.71
CA ARG A 594 13.48 0.04 -19.79
C ARG A 594 13.07 0.63 -18.43
N GLN A 595 13.61 1.80 -18.06
CA GLN A 595 13.31 2.52 -16.81
C GLN A 595 12.11 3.47 -16.89
N TRP A 596 11.48 3.60 -18.06
CA TRP A 596 10.36 4.50 -18.29
C TRP A 596 9.03 3.76 -18.27
N LEU A 597 8.07 4.32 -17.57
CA LEU A 597 6.66 3.93 -17.65
C LEU A 597 5.84 5.15 -18.08
N ILE A 598 5.10 5.01 -19.15
CA ILE A 598 4.19 6.03 -19.69
C ILE A 598 2.79 5.43 -19.64
N SER A 599 1.88 6.04 -18.89
CA SER A 599 0.51 5.57 -18.74
C SER A 599 -0.47 6.68 -19.05
N ALA A 600 -1.31 6.48 -20.06
CA ALA A 600 -2.46 7.33 -20.36
C ALA A 600 -3.72 6.66 -19.88
N GLN A 601 -4.60 7.39 -19.20
CA GLN A 601 -5.85 6.88 -18.66
C GLN A 601 -6.97 7.88 -18.88
N PHE A 602 -8.16 7.36 -19.16
CA PHE A 602 -9.40 8.12 -19.20
C PHE A 602 -10.46 7.38 -18.37
N SER A 603 -11.19 8.12 -17.53
CA SER A 603 -12.34 7.59 -16.79
C SER A 603 -13.53 8.52 -16.90
N HIS A 604 -14.70 7.91 -17.05
CA HIS A 604 -16.00 8.55 -16.96
C HIS A 604 -16.75 8.00 -15.75
N THR A 605 -17.02 8.83 -14.77
CA THR A 605 -17.73 8.44 -13.55
C THR A 605 -19.11 9.11 -13.54
N GLN A 606 -20.15 8.29 -13.57
CA GLN A 606 -21.53 8.76 -13.38
C GLN A 606 -21.83 8.85 -11.90
N ARG A 607 -22.52 9.91 -11.49
CA ARG A 607 -22.91 10.14 -10.08
C ARG A 607 -21.70 10.13 -9.13
N GLU A 608 -20.57 10.70 -9.54
CA GLU A 608 -19.40 10.83 -8.66
C GLU A 608 -19.80 11.40 -7.32
N ILE A 609 -19.40 10.75 -6.23
CA ILE A 609 -19.67 11.22 -4.86
C ILE A 609 -18.58 12.20 -4.48
N VAL A 610 -18.97 13.43 -4.17
CA VAL A 610 -18.06 14.49 -3.74
C VAL A 610 -18.44 14.98 -2.36
N ILE A 611 -17.46 15.10 -1.48
CA ILE A 611 -17.63 15.56 -0.11
C ILE A 611 -17.61 17.10 -0.02
N MET A 612 -18.03 17.65 1.09
CA MET A 612 -17.88 19.08 1.42
C MET A 612 -18.55 20.02 0.40
N GLN A 613 -19.72 19.66 -0.11
CA GLN A 613 -20.50 20.54 -0.95
C GLN A 613 -21.39 21.44 -0.07
N PRO A 614 -21.33 22.77 -0.22
CA PRO A 614 -22.11 23.69 0.63
C PRO A 614 -23.57 23.74 0.21
N GLU A 615 -24.44 23.70 1.17
CA GLU A 615 -25.88 23.99 1.06
C GLU A 615 -26.22 25.16 1.98
N LEU A 616 -26.79 26.22 1.43
CA LEU A 616 -27.16 27.43 2.15
C LEU A 616 -28.63 27.35 2.56
N ASP A 617 -28.93 27.46 3.86
CA ASP A 617 -30.26 27.71 4.40
C ASP A 617 -30.35 29.18 4.72
N SER A 618 -31.06 29.91 3.86
CA SER A 618 -31.27 31.37 4.02
C SER A 618 -32.22 31.74 5.17
N GLU A 619 -33.14 30.85 5.58
CA GLU A 619 -34.06 31.08 6.68
C GLU A 619 -33.36 30.89 8.03
N ALA A 620 -32.68 29.80 8.20
CA ALA A 620 -31.92 29.49 9.41
C ALA A 620 -30.57 30.24 9.47
N ASN A 621 -30.16 30.87 8.35
CA ASN A 621 -28.86 31.54 8.21
C ASN A 621 -27.68 30.63 8.55
N THR A 622 -27.70 29.40 7.99
CA THR A 622 -26.70 28.36 8.22
C THR A 622 -26.16 27.82 6.92
N ILE A 623 -24.94 27.26 6.98
CA ILE A 623 -24.29 26.58 5.89
C ILE A 623 -24.04 25.13 6.30
N THR A 624 -24.62 24.21 5.54
CA THR A 624 -24.41 22.78 5.76
C THR A 624 -23.55 22.20 4.65
N TYR A 625 -22.45 21.57 5.02
CA TYR A 625 -21.60 20.84 4.09
C TYR A 625 -22.02 19.37 4.07
N LYS A 626 -22.37 18.86 2.87
CA LYS A 626 -22.82 17.48 2.66
C LYS A 626 -22.02 16.82 1.54
N SER A 627 -22.07 15.49 1.53
CA SER A 627 -21.66 14.72 0.34
C SER A 627 -22.78 14.77 -0.69
N GLU A 628 -22.45 14.95 -1.98
CA GLU A 628 -23.43 15.01 -3.07
C GLU A 628 -23.00 14.16 -4.27
N ASN A 629 -23.96 13.73 -5.08
CA ASN A 629 -23.69 13.12 -6.37
C ASN A 629 -23.59 14.18 -7.46
N LEU A 630 -22.43 14.27 -8.10
CA LEU A 630 -22.33 14.98 -9.36
C LEU A 630 -23.12 14.27 -10.46
N LYS A 631 -23.50 14.99 -11.52
CA LYS A 631 -24.07 14.35 -12.71
C LYS A 631 -23.07 13.38 -13.34
N TYR A 632 -21.83 13.85 -13.55
CA TYR A 632 -20.69 13.05 -13.94
C TYR A 632 -19.37 13.79 -13.68
N MET A 633 -18.29 13.01 -13.63
CA MET A 633 -16.92 13.49 -13.63
C MET A 633 -16.09 12.73 -14.66
N ASN A 634 -15.41 13.44 -15.55
CA ASN A 634 -14.43 12.90 -16.48
C ASN A 634 -13.03 13.22 -15.98
N THR A 635 -12.15 12.24 -15.98
CA THR A 635 -10.74 12.43 -15.63
C THR A 635 -9.87 11.83 -16.73
N ALA A 636 -9.06 12.65 -17.39
CA ALA A 636 -8.00 12.20 -18.26
C ALA A 636 -6.66 12.44 -17.58
N SER A 637 -5.77 11.46 -17.57
CA SER A 637 -4.45 11.59 -16.96
C SER A 637 -3.35 10.98 -17.82
N LEU A 638 -2.17 11.61 -17.76
CA LEU A 638 -0.93 11.11 -18.36
C LEU A 638 0.13 11.06 -17.25
N THR A 639 0.59 9.85 -16.94
CA THR A 639 1.63 9.61 -15.93
C THR A 639 2.92 9.22 -16.64
N LEU A 640 4.00 9.90 -16.27
CA LEU A 640 5.37 9.61 -16.68
C LEU A 640 6.17 9.25 -15.43
N SER A 641 6.69 8.02 -15.38
CA SER A 641 7.52 7.55 -14.28
C SER A 641 8.90 7.15 -14.78
N TYR A 642 9.91 7.52 -14.02
CA TYR A 642 11.30 7.19 -14.29
C TYR A 642 12.01 6.80 -12.99
N GLY A 643 12.75 5.68 -13.00
CA GLY A 643 13.53 5.24 -11.87
C GLY A 643 14.85 4.63 -12.33
N ALA A 644 15.97 5.21 -11.91
CA ALA A 644 17.30 4.73 -12.29
C ALA A 644 18.37 5.02 -11.25
N ALA A 645 19.38 4.16 -11.20
CA ALA A 645 20.64 4.46 -10.55
C ALA A 645 21.47 5.38 -11.48
N VAL A 646 21.64 6.64 -11.08
CA VAL A 646 22.45 7.65 -11.79
C VAL A 646 23.93 7.35 -11.56
N ALA A 647 24.25 6.87 -10.36
CA ALA A 647 25.59 6.41 -9.97
C ALA A 647 25.43 5.27 -8.94
N PRO A 648 26.47 4.48 -8.64
CA PRO A 648 26.40 3.42 -7.63
C PRO A 648 25.97 3.88 -6.24
N TRP A 649 26.11 5.16 -5.95
CA TRP A 649 25.77 5.80 -4.67
C TRP A 649 24.55 6.72 -4.75
N TRP A 650 23.95 6.93 -5.96
CA TRP A 650 22.81 7.85 -6.17
C TRP A 650 21.74 7.21 -7.05
N GLU A 651 20.56 7.08 -6.51
CA GLU A 651 19.35 6.62 -7.19
C GLU A 651 18.30 7.75 -7.21
N ILE A 652 17.66 7.93 -8.37
CA ILE A 652 16.58 8.91 -8.57
C ILE A 652 15.29 8.20 -8.95
N GLN A 653 14.18 8.64 -8.39
CA GLN A 653 12.83 8.28 -8.79
C GLN A 653 12.01 9.54 -9.02
N SER A 654 11.34 9.62 -10.15
CA SER A 654 10.49 10.74 -10.54
C SER A 654 9.16 10.25 -11.06
N ASN A 655 8.07 10.83 -10.58
CA ASN A 655 6.71 10.57 -11.07
C ASN A 655 6.04 11.90 -11.36
N ILE A 656 5.58 12.09 -12.58
CA ILE A 656 4.86 13.27 -13.03
C ILE A 656 3.52 12.80 -13.58
N THR A 657 2.43 13.28 -13.02
CA THR A 657 1.07 13.03 -13.51
C THR A 657 0.42 14.34 -13.89
N ALA A 658 0.15 14.53 -15.16
CA ALA A 658 -0.71 15.60 -15.67
C ALA A 658 -2.14 15.06 -15.76
N GLN A 659 -3.12 15.86 -15.33
CA GLN A 659 -4.53 15.47 -15.36
C GLN A 659 -5.43 16.59 -15.80
N LEU A 660 -6.53 16.23 -16.46
CA LEU A 660 -7.65 17.08 -16.79
C LEU A 660 -8.89 16.50 -16.10
N GLN A 661 -9.51 17.26 -15.23
CA GLN A 661 -10.78 16.92 -14.58
C GLN A 661 -11.89 17.80 -15.14
N SER A 662 -13.02 17.19 -15.50
CA SER A 662 -14.22 17.88 -15.97
C SER A 662 -15.41 17.35 -15.19
N ALA A 663 -15.95 18.19 -14.28
CA ALA A 663 -17.09 17.87 -13.45
C ALA A 663 -18.33 18.63 -13.94
N ARG A 664 -19.48 17.95 -13.87
CA ARG A 664 -20.79 18.58 -14.11
C ARG A 664 -21.77 18.20 -13.00
N THR A 665 -22.44 19.19 -12.45
CA THR A 665 -23.44 19.03 -11.42
C THR A 665 -24.65 19.91 -11.67
N ALA A 666 -25.78 19.54 -11.06
CA ALA A 666 -26.91 20.43 -10.87
C ALA A 666 -26.92 20.79 -9.39
N HIS A 667 -26.43 21.97 -9.03
CA HIS A 667 -26.35 22.45 -7.65
C HIS A 667 -27.08 23.79 -7.53
N MET A 668 -27.88 23.99 -6.49
CA MET A 668 -28.70 25.21 -6.28
C MET A 668 -29.51 25.59 -7.52
N ALA A 669 -30.14 24.63 -8.21
CA ALA A 669 -30.93 24.77 -9.43
C ALA A 669 -30.15 25.11 -10.72
N ASP A 670 -28.83 25.32 -10.67
CA ASP A 670 -28.00 25.61 -11.84
C ASP A 670 -27.17 24.41 -12.34
N ASN A 671 -27.00 24.34 -13.66
CA ASN A 671 -26.11 23.35 -14.28
C ASN A 671 -24.67 23.92 -14.34
N ILE A 672 -23.88 23.57 -13.33
CA ILE A 672 -22.52 24.05 -13.20
C ILE A 672 -21.57 23.07 -13.92
N SER A 673 -20.67 23.60 -14.76
CA SER A 673 -19.58 22.85 -15.39
C SER A 673 -18.24 23.43 -14.97
N ARG A 674 -17.33 22.59 -14.51
CA ARG A 674 -15.98 22.99 -14.10
C ARG A 674 -14.95 22.11 -14.79
N ASN A 675 -13.93 22.75 -15.35
CA ASN A 675 -12.77 22.09 -15.92
C ASN A 675 -11.51 22.55 -15.19
N LEU A 676 -10.64 21.62 -14.85
CA LEU A 676 -9.41 21.94 -14.15
C LEU A 676 -8.25 21.09 -14.67
N TYR A 677 -7.14 21.77 -14.96
CA TYR A 677 -5.85 21.13 -15.27
C TYR A 677 -5.04 21.03 -13.99
N GLY A 678 -4.48 19.84 -13.75
CA GLY A 678 -3.66 19.57 -12.59
C GLY A 678 -2.36 18.89 -12.95
N VAL A 679 -1.35 19.06 -12.09
CA VAL A 679 -0.06 18.37 -12.16
C VAL A 679 0.31 17.94 -10.77
N ASN A 680 0.67 16.65 -10.64
CA ASN A 680 1.26 16.08 -9.45
C ASN A 680 2.70 15.68 -9.76
N LEU A 681 3.64 16.08 -8.91
CA LEU A 681 5.07 15.80 -9.04
C LEU A 681 5.57 15.14 -7.74
N ASN A 682 6.22 14.00 -7.87
CA ASN A 682 6.97 13.36 -6.80
C ASN A 682 8.40 13.12 -7.29
N LEU A 683 9.38 13.61 -6.54
CA LEU A 683 10.79 13.42 -6.81
C LEU A 683 11.49 12.91 -5.56
N THR A 684 12.22 11.82 -5.68
CA THR A 684 13.00 11.24 -4.60
C THR A 684 14.43 10.99 -5.06
N ASN A 685 15.38 11.44 -4.26
CA ASN A 685 16.80 11.17 -4.42
C ASN A 685 17.29 10.39 -3.21
N GLN A 686 17.96 9.27 -3.45
CA GLN A 686 18.55 8.43 -2.41
C GLN A 686 20.05 8.33 -2.61
N PHE A 687 20.77 8.37 -1.51
CA PHE A 687 22.21 8.38 -1.48
C PHE A 687 22.72 7.29 -0.54
N THR A 688 23.52 6.37 -1.09
CA THR A 688 24.29 5.40 -0.30
C THR A 688 25.62 6.02 0.06
N LEU A 689 25.84 6.21 1.36
CA LEU A 689 27.01 6.89 1.88
C LEU A 689 27.96 5.87 2.53
N PRO A 690 29.27 6.21 2.66
CA PRO A 690 30.23 5.35 3.34
C PRO A 690 29.80 5.01 4.78
N LYS A 691 30.37 3.92 5.34
CA LYS A 691 30.16 3.48 6.73
C LYS A 691 28.71 3.14 7.04
N ASN A 692 27.98 2.54 6.08
CA ASN A 692 26.58 2.14 6.23
C ASN A 692 25.61 3.28 6.59
N PHE A 693 25.88 4.51 6.11
CA PHE A 693 24.91 5.58 6.10
C PHE A 693 24.12 5.58 4.81
N SER A 694 22.86 5.99 4.87
CA SER A 694 22.05 6.34 3.71
C SER A 694 21.32 7.65 4.00
N ALA A 695 21.18 8.47 2.97
CA ALA A 695 20.42 9.72 3.06
C ALA A 695 19.36 9.78 1.96
N GLU A 696 18.31 10.54 2.20
CA GLU A 696 17.23 10.73 1.25
C GLU A 696 16.74 12.18 1.29
N ILE A 697 16.45 12.72 0.11
CA ILE A 697 15.73 13.98 -0.06
C ILE A 697 14.57 13.70 -1.00
N SER A 698 13.35 14.02 -0.57
CA SER A 698 12.16 13.87 -1.39
C SER A 698 11.29 15.12 -1.37
N GLY A 699 10.68 15.41 -2.52
CA GLY A 699 9.76 16.51 -2.68
C GLY A 699 8.47 16.07 -3.36
N THR A 700 7.35 16.60 -2.89
CA THR A 700 6.04 16.44 -3.52
C THR A 700 5.46 17.80 -3.86
N TYR A 701 4.78 17.89 -4.99
CA TYR A 701 4.00 19.05 -5.38
C TYR A 701 2.71 18.58 -6.01
N GLN A 702 1.61 19.14 -5.57
CA GLN A 702 0.29 18.99 -6.14
C GLN A 702 -0.23 20.37 -6.54
N SER A 703 -0.62 20.53 -7.78
CA SER A 703 -1.30 21.73 -8.26
C SER A 703 -2.78 21.72 -7.81
N ASN A 704 -3.59 22.58 -8.39
CA ASN A 704 -5.03 22.58 -8.14
C ASN A 704 -5.65 21.21 -8.45
N MET A 705 -6.63 20.80 -7.63
CA MET A 705 -7.43 19.59 -7.80
C MET A 705 -8.91 19.92 -7.58
N LEU A 706 -9.79 19.33 -8.39
CA LEU A 706 -11.22 19.55 -8.29
C LEU A 706 -11.87 18.52 -7.36
N LEU A 707 -12.68 18.99 -6.45
CA LEU A 707 -13.54 18.19 -5.56
C LEU A 707 -14.97 18.74 -5.70
N GLY A 708 -15.71 18.27 -6.71
CA GLY A 708 -17.02 18.83 -7.04
C GLY A 708 -16.92 20.29 -7.47
N LEU A 709 -17.56 21.18 -6.72
CA LEU A 709 -17.50 22.63 -6.90
C LEU A 709 -16.28 23.25 -6.22
N THR A 710 -15.68 22.56 -5.28
CA THR A 710 -14.57 23.03 -4.47
C THR A 710 -13.25 22.69 -5.15
N GLN A 711 -12.31 23.65 -5.13
CA GLN A 711 -10.95 23.46 -5.59
C GLN A 711 -10.01 23.34 -4.39
N PHE A 712 -9.16 22.31 -4.36
CA PHE A 712 -7.95 22.30 -3.57
C PHE A 712 -6.91 23.16 -4.26
N LEU A 713 -6.34 24.11 -3.52
CA LEU A 713 -5.26 24.96 -4.01
C LEU A 713 -3.90 24.23 -3.87
N PRO A 714 -2.87 24.67 -4.61
CA PRO A 714 -1.58 24.00 -4.66
C PRO A 714 -0.95 23.81 -3.28
N SER A 715 -0.37 22.64 -3.06
CA SER A 715 0.41 22.31 -1.86
C SER A 715 1.63 21.46 -2.23
N GLY A 716 2.60 21.39 -1.34
CA GLY A 716 3.79 20.58 -1.54
C GLY A 716 4.56 20.39 -0.25
N SER A 717 5.46 19.43 -0.22
CA SER A 717 6.34 19.16 0.90
C SER A 717 7.76 18.86 0.45
N LEU A 718 8.73 19.23 1.27
CA LEU A 718 10.12 18.82 1.16
C LEU A 718 10.48 18.03 2.42
N ASN A 719 10.97 16.79 2.22
CA ASN A 719 11.36 15.88 3.28
C ASN A 719 12.83 15.50 3.15
N ALA A 720 13.48 15.26 4.27
CA ALA A 720 14.85 14.75 4.30
C ALA A 720 15.00 13.71 5.40
N GLY A 721 15.90 12.76 5.20
CA GLY A 721 16.22 11.73 6.18
C GLY A 721 17.64 11.23 6.04
N ILE A 722 18.20 10.82 7.16
CA ILE A 722 19.48 10.12 7.23
C ILE A 722 19.32 8.93 8.16
N GLN A 723 19.87 7.80 7.77
CA GLN A 723 19.90 6.61 8.61
C GLN A 723 21.29 6.01 8.71
N LYS A 724 21.52 5.33 9.82
CA LYS A 724 22.70 4.54 10.10
C LYS A 724 22.31 3.11 10.38
N ASP A 725 22.82 2.19 9.57
CA ASP A 725 22.73 0.76 9.86
C ASP A 725 23.87 0.36 10.82
N LEU A 726 23.50 -0.16 12.00
CA LEU A 726 24.38 -0.65 13.04
C LEU A 726 24.58 -2.18 12.97
N GLY A 727 24.18 -2.80 11.86
CA GLY A 727 24.21 -4.24 11.64
C GLY A 727 23.31 -4.98 12.64
N ARG A 728 23.86 -5.93 13.41
CA ARG A 728 23.11 -6.69 14.43
C ARG A 728 22.45 -5.84 15.54
N HIS A 729 22.86 -4.58 15.67
CA HIS A 729 22.33 -3.66 16.68
C HIS A 729 21.13 -2.85 16.17
N GLY A 730 20.72 -3.03 14.91
CA GLY A 730 19.55 -2.37 14.34
C GLY A 730 19.89 -1.11 13.55
N ILE A 731 18.87 -0.30 13.29
CA ILE A 731 18.94 0.89 12.43
C ILE A 731 18.45 2.09 13.24
N ILE A 732 19.21 3.19 13.22
CA ILE A 732 18.78 4.49 13.72
C ILE A 732 18.51 5.39 12.53
N ARG A 733 17.35 6.05 12.51
CA ARG A 733 16.94 7.00 11.48
C ARG A 733 16.56 8.33 12.10
N LEU A 734 17.04 9.41 11.50
CA LEU A 734 16.61 10.78 11.73
C LEU A 734 15.85 11.24 10.49
N SER A 735 14.68 11.79 10.65
CA SER A 735 13.90 12.34 9.53
C SER A 735 13.24 13.66 9.88
N ALA A 736 13.06 14.49 8.85
CA ALA A 736 12.35 15.75 8.90
C ALA A 736 11.34 15.75 7.74
N ASP A 737 10.05 15.78 8.08
CA ASP A 737 8.96 15.87 7.11
C ASP A 737 8.51 17.33 6.99
N ASP A 738 8.07 17.71 5.79
CA ASP A 738 7.58 19.05 5.43
C ASP A 738 8.42 20.19 6.02
N ILE A 739 9.74 20.16 5.77
CA ILE A 739 10.73 21.09 6.32
C ILE A 739 10.31 22.55 6.08
N LEU A 740 9.67 22.83 4.95
CA LEU A 740 9.22 24.15 4.55
C LEU A 740 7.86 24.53 5.15
N ASN A 741 7.13 23.58 5.77
CA ASN A 741 5.76 23.75 6.29
C ASN A 741 4.78 24.28 5.24
N THR A 742 4.86 23.77 4.02
CA THR A 742 4.09 24.23 2.85
C THR A 742 2.92 23.33 2.50
N ASN A 743 2.79 22.19 3.16
CA ASN A 743 1.72 21.24 2.95
C ASN A 743 0.46 21.64 3.73
N ASN A 744 -0.09 22.81 3.43
CA ASN A 744 -1.28 23.36 4.07
C ASN A 744 -2.53 23.13 3.22
N TRP A 745 -3.65 22.94 3.90
CA TRP A 745 -4.93 22.66 3.27
C TRP A 745 -5.63 23.97 2.93
N ARG A 746 -5.82 24.25 1.65
CA ARG A 746 -6.49 25.44 1.17
C ARG A 746 -7.57 25.05 0.17
N LEU A 747 -8.80 25.43 0.48
CA LEU A 747 -9.99 25.13 -0.30
C LEU A 747 -10.58 26.45 -0.82
N LYS A 748 -11.12 26.41 -2.02
CA LYS A 748 -11.89 27.50 -2.61
C LYS A 748 -13.12 26.94 -3.30
N THR A 749 -14.27 27.43 -2.93
CA THR A 749 -15.53 27.20 -3.64
C THR A 749 -16.02 28.52 -4.21
N ASP A 750 -16.37 28.52 -5.47
CA ASP A 750 -16.79 29.71 -6.19
C ASP A 750 -17.90 29.26 -7.15
N SER A 751 -19.16 29.50 -6.80
CA SER A 751 -20.31 29.22 -7.64
C SER A 751 -20.92 30.53 -8.08
N ASP A 752 -20.34 31.13 -9.14
CA ASP A 752 -20.77 32.36 -9.77
C ASP A 752 -20.96 33.54 -8.79
N ALA A 753 -21.93 34.44 -8.99
CA ALA A 753 -22.06 35.63 -8.17
C ALA A 753 -22.67 35.42 -6.77
N GLU A 754 -23.24 34.22 -6.50
CA GLU A 754 -24.10 34.03 -5.33
C GLU A 754 -23.42 33.39 -4.12
N PHE A 755 -22.36 32.60 -4.34
CA PHE A 755 -21.66 31.91 -3.27
C PHE A 755 -20.15 31.86 -3.51
N TYR A 756 -19.40 32.33 -2.52
CA TYR A 756 -17.95 32.22 -2.46
C TYR A 756 -17.54 31.72 -1.09
N SER A 757 -16.68 30.73 -1.03
CA SER A 757 -16.11 30.24 0.23
C SER A 757 -14.62 29.92 0.07
N ARG A 758 -13.84 30.32 1.04
CA ARG A 758 -12.42 30.03 1.12
C ARG A 758 -12.07 29.51 2.51
N TRP A 759 -11.43 28.35 2.56
CA TRP A 759 -10.95 27.73 3.77
C TRP A 759 -9.43 27.59 3.72
N THR A 760 -8.76 27.83 4.82
CA THR A 760 -7.32 27.67 4.94
C THR A 760 -7.03 26.99 6.28
N TYR A 761 -6.48 25.78 6.22
CA TYR A 761 -5.98 25.05 7.37
C TYR A 761 -4.47 25.14 7.41
N HIS A 762 -3.93 25.65 8.50
CA HIS A 762 -2.52 25.65 8.79
C HIS A 762 -2.22 24.58 9.83
N TRP A 763 -1.66 23.48 9.37
CA TRP A 763 -1.15 22.42 10.23
C TRP A 763 0.31 22.67 10.54
N PHE A 764 0.75 22.32 11.76
CA PHE A 764 2.18 22.25 12.06
C PHE A 764 2.72 20.92 11.51
N ASN A 765 2.91 20.83 10.21
CA ASN A 765 3.32 19.60 9.49
C ASN A 765 4.82 19.32 9.58
N ARG A 766 5.62 20.33 9.92
CA ARG A 766 7.06 20.14 10.14
C ARG A 766 7.29 19.17 11.30
N PHE A 767 7.77 17.96 10.96
CA PHE A 767 7.90 16.87 11.91
C PHE A 767 9.33 16.31 11.94
N PHE A 768 10.02 16.48 13.04
CA PHE A 768 11.33 15.90 13.28
C PHE A 768 11.16 14.65 14.13
N ARG A 769 11.76 13.53 13.71
CA ARG A 769 11.67 12.27 14.44
C ARG A 769 12.96 11.48 14.41
N VAL A 770 13.15 10.72 15.48
CA VAL A 770 14.16 9.68 15.63
C VAL A 770 13.43 8.36 15.70
N THR A 771 13.87 7.40 14.91
CA THR A 771 13.33 6.04 14.94
C THR A 771 14.47 5.05 15.13
N TYR A 772 14.30 4.14 16.08
CA TYR A 772 15.18 2.99 16.26
C TYR A 772 14.43 1.72 15.96
N THR A 773 14.96 0.89 15.05
CA THR A 773 14.37 -0.39 14.67
C THR A 773 15.39 -1.50 14.85
N ARG A 774 15.00 -2.60 15.48
CA ARG A 774 15.84 -3.79 15.61
C ARG A 774 15.05 -5.05 15.29
N SER A 775 15.62 -5.88 14.41
CA SER A 775 15.11 -7.22 14.11
C SER A 775 15.87 -8.26 14.94
N PHE A 776 15.22 -9.37 15.24
CA PHE A 776 15.77 -10.49 15.97
C PHE A 776 15.29 -11.83 15.39
N GLY A 777 16.02 -12.92 15.72
CA GLY A 777 15.68 -14.26 15.27
C GLY A 777 16.17 -14.54 13.84
N ASN A 778 15.56 -15.54 13.18
CA ASN A 778 15.91 -15.91 11.83
C ASN A 778 15.36 -14.92 10.80
N ASN A 779 16.17 -14.03 10.28
CA ASN A 779 15.79 -13.02 9.31
C ASN A 779 15.32 -13.57 7.94
N LYS A 780 15.46 -14.89 7.72
CA LYS A 780 14.97 -15.59 6.53
C LYS A 780 13.51 -16.03 6.64
N LEU A 781 12.90 -15.94 7.83
CA LEU A 781 11.50 -16.31 8.08
C LEU A 781 10.51 -15.24 7.61
N ARG A 782 9.37 -15.69 7.13
CA ARG A 782 8.29 -14.89 6.57
C ARG A 782 7.05 -14.80 7.43
N SER A 783 6.29 -13.71 7.16
CA SER A 783 4.92 -13.57 7.65
C SER A 783 3.99 -14.60 7.03
N VAL A 784 3.01 -15.03 7.83
CA VAL A 784 1.95 -15.97 7.44
C VAL A 784 1.00 -15.31 6.45
N ARG A 785 0.61 -16.00 5.37
CA ARG A 785 -0.46 -15.56 4.46
C ARG A 785 -1.81 -15.96 5.03
N MET A 786 -2.73 -15.00 5.13
CA MET A 786 -4.12 -15.27 5.51
C MET A 786 -5.09 -14.62 4.53
N LYS A 787 -6.21 -15.23 4.23
CA LYS A 787 -7.25 -14.70 3.36
C LYS A 787 -8.42 -14.19 4.21
N SER A 788 -9.05 -13.08 3.79
CA SER A 788 -10.26 -12.51 4.36
C SER A 788 -11.32 -12.40 3.26
N ALA A 789 -12.58 -12.46 3.62
CA ALA A 789 -13.72 -12.36 2.71
C ALA A 789 -14.34 -10.95 2.69
N SER A 790 -14.03 -10.08 3.64
CA SER A 790 -14.71 -8.81 3.94
C SER A 790 -13.95 -7.56 3.44
N GLU A 791 -13.43 -7.58 2.23
CA GLU A 791 -12.58 -6.52 1.69
C GLU A 791 -13.30 -5.17 1.49
N GLU A 792 -14.52 -5.22 0.99
CA GLU A 792 -15.33 -4.05 0.65
C GLU A 792 -15.90 -3.37 1.89
N GLU A 793 -16.41 -4.15 2.81
CA GLU A 793 -17.21 -3.70 3.93
C GLU A 793 -16.41 -2.81 4.89
N GLN A 794 -15.12 -3.11 5.01
CA GLN A 794 -14.21 -2.40 5.89
C GLN A 794 -13.83 -1.02 5.38
N HIS A 795 -13.74 -0.85 4.05
CA HIS A 795 -13.48 0.45 3.44
C HIS A 795 -14.68 1.41 3.60
N ARG A 796 -15.90 0.87 3.68
CA ARG A 796 -17.15 1.64 3.75
C ARG A 796 -17.48 2.14 5.16
N VAL A 797 -16.80 1.66 6.19
CA VAL A 797 -17.02 2.13 7.55
C VAL A 797 -16.63 3.61 7.73
N GLY A 798 -15.76 4.11 6.87
CA GLY A 798 -15.41 5.54 6.80
C GLY A 798 -14.49 6.00 7.93
N ASN A 799 -14.01 7.22 7.79
CA ASN A 799 -13.11 7.87 8.75
C ASN A 799 -13.90 8.61 9.82
#